data_bd27678a5f0796f59c020329cfda6be5
#
_entry.id   bd27678a5f0796f59c020329cfda6be5
#
_cell.length_a   1.000
_cell.length_b   1.000
_cell.length_c   1.000
_cell.angle_alpha   90.00
_cell.angle_beta   90.00
_cell.angle_gamma   90.00
#
_symmetry.space_group_name_H-M   'P 1'
#
loop_
_entity.id
_entity.type
_entity.pdbx_description
1 polymer ?
#
loop_
_entity_poly.entity_id
_entity_poly.type
_entity_poly.pdbx_seq_one_letter_code
_entity_poly.pdbx_strand_id
1 'polypeptide(L)'
;MSDKAENRPIATVAVERTFFNLDSDYDYAVPPALADRVRPGVAVEVPFGSGNRLRRGIVLQVFVGINPALKDIARVCDYGTELDESQIRLARWMKNRYFCTTYECLLQMLPRGFGKIGVAGVRMAELTVSCGEELPRLTPKQQSVADLLLDIGSATVEEIKTLCGVGDGVLKNMEKCGVLRFFKKEKYRNPYADLPAAPKAAEIELSAEQTKAYHTLSAMLDGDGGCALLYGVTGSGKTQVYMRLIDRALQQGKDTIVLVPEIGLTPQVLGLFHQRYGRQVAVLHSGLSIGERNDEYRRADRGEAKIVLGTRSAVFAPLHTLGLIIMDEEQELTYKSERTPRYHARDIARYRAGESGALFVMASATPSIESYAAAKAGKYTLCSLEHRFGNAALPQVCTVDMKGELHAGHRSPLSRTLQKQIQSNLDAGKQTILLMNRRGYNTFIACNDCGHVITCPNCSISLTYHSYSNRLMCHYCGYSKPLDNTCPECGSHAVRYSGFGTQRIEDELQALFPAARILRMDADTTAGKFSHQKLFDAFAAHEYDILVGTQMVAKGLDFDDVTLVGVVNADNALYDENYLSHERAFDLITQVVGRSGRRDATGTAVIQTIDPCNPVIDLAARQDYPAFFETEYALRRILTYPPFCDIYGVFFVSEDENAAALAAKAFFDTLVLENKEQQQKLIVLGPSPARISKISNTYRYRLAIKCKNSKSVRNLLMQVLKATVKMKELRKVQISIDLNPIDLG
;
A
#
# COMPACT_ATOMS: atom_id res chain seq x y z
N MET A 1 -41.00 -16.53 -43.00
CA MET A 1 -40.81 -17.33 -41.79
C MET A 1 -40.35 -16.37 -40.70
N SER A 2 -41.23 -15.98 -39.80
CA SER A 2 -40.88 -15.06 -38.71
C SER A 2 -40.20 -15.88 -37.65
N ASP A 3 -38.87 -15.67 -37.52
CA ASP A 3 -38.13 -16.11 -36.34
C ASP A 3 -38.77 -15.45 -35.10
N LYS A 4 -39.54 -16.22 -34.34
CA LYS A 4 -39.96 -15.82 -33.03
C LYS A 4 -38.66 -15.63 -32.20
N ALA A 5 -38.38 -14.39 -31.88
CA ALA A 5 -37.27 -14.08 -30.98
C ALA A 5 -37.47 -14.82 -29.67
N GLU A 6 -36.76 -15.92 -29.46
CA GLU A 6 -36.85 -16.73 -28.25
C GLU A 6 -36.18 -16.04 -27.06
N ASN A 7 -36.82 -16.15 -25.92
CA ASN A 7 -36.31 -15.74 -24.62
C ASN A 7 -35.06 -16.57 -24.32
N ARG A 8 -33.88 -15.95 -24.31
CA ARG A 8 -32.61 -16.63 -24.04
C ARG A 8 -31.83 -16.00 -22.88
N PRO A 9 -30.98 -16.76 -22.19
CA PRO A 9 -30.12 -16.19 -21.18
C PRO A 9 -29.14 -15.18 -21.80
N ILE A 10 -29.02 -14.01 -21.18
CA ILE A 10 -28.11 -12.92 -21.54
C ILE A 10 -27.19 -12.66 -20.35
N ALA A 11 -25.89 -12.56 -20.59
CA ALA A 11 -24.91 -12.23 -19.59
C ALA A 11 -24.34 -10.82 -19.85
N THR A 12 -24.37 -9.99 -18.83
CA THR A 12 -23.64 -8.71 -18.85
C THR A 12 -22.18 -8.96 -18.42
N VAL A 13 -21.22 -8.55 -19.22
CA VAL A 13 -19.80 -8.87 -19.08
C VAL A 13 -18.95 -7.59 -19.02
N ALA A 14 -18.08 -7.50 -18.02
CA ALA A 14 -16.99 -6.53 -17.98
C ALA A 14 -15.82 -7.07 -18.81
N VAL A 15 -15.43 -6.34 -19.89
CA VAL A 15 -14.46 -6.82 -20.90
C VAL A 15 -13.09 -6.15 -20.71
N GLU A 16 -12.00 -6.93 -20.86
CA GLU A 16 -10.63 -6.44 -20.75
C GLU A 16 -10.29 -5.37 -21.80
N ARG A 17 -9.35 -4.45 -21.46
CA ARG A 17 -8.82 -3.42 -22.35
C ARG A 17 -9.87 -2.49 -22.96
N THR A 18 -10.94 -2.25 -22.26
CA THR A 18 -11.86 -1.16 -22.56
C THR A 18 -11.28 0.14 -22.02
N PHE A 19 -11.48 1.24 -22.75
CA PHE A 19 -11.13 2.56 -22.22
C PHE A 19 -12.24 3.03 -21.28
N PHE A 20 -11.88 3.73 -20.25
CA PHE A 20 -12.84 4.18 -19.23
C PHE A 20 -14.03 4.98 -19.80
N ASN A 21 -13.79 5.82 -20.80
CA ASN A 21 -14.83 6.59 -21.49
C ASN A 21 -15.80 5.74 -22.34
N LEU A 22 -15.41 4.50 -22.67
CA LEU A 22 -16.19 3.52 -23.44
C LEU A 22 -16.58 2.31 -22.59
N ASP A 23 -16.28 2.34 -21.28
CA ASP A 23 -16.59 1.24 -20.37
C ASP A 23 -18.08 1.24 -20.03
N SER A 24 -18.85 0.62 -20.90
CA SER A 24 -20.20 0.13 -20.64
C SER A 24 -20.10 -1.37 -20.38
N ASP A 25 -20.89 -1.87 -19.42
CA ASP A 25 -21.05 -3.30 -19.27
C ASP A 25 -21.71 -3.82 -20.57
N TYR A 26 -21.13 -4.87 -21.19
CA TYR A 26 -21.56 -5.36 -22.50
C TYR A 26 -22.39 -6.62 -22.36
N ASP A 27 -23.53 -6.67 -23.06
CA ASP A 27 -24.42 -7.84 -23.06
C ASP A 27 -24.02 -8.83 -24.16
N TYR A 28 -24.02 -10.10 -23.79
CA TYR A 28 -23.76 -11.25 -24.67
C TYR A 28 -24.83 -12.32 -24.48
N ALA A 29 -25.17 -13.01 -25.53
CA ALA A 29 -26.03 -14.17 -25.43
C ALA A 29 -25.26 -15.35 -24.86
N VAL A 30 -25.92 -16.14 -24.01
CA VAL A 30 -25.37 -17.37 -23.44
C VAL A 30 -25.81 -18.54 -24.31
N PRO A 31 -24.89 -19.25 -24.99
CA PRO A 31 -25.20 -20.45 -25.74
C PRO A 31 -25.79 -21.54 -24.84
N PRO A 32 -26.77 -22.36 -25.31
CA PRO A 32 -27.36 -23.42 -24.50
C PRO A 32 -26.33 -24.39 -23.87
N ALA A 33 -25.27 -24.68 -24.61
CA ALA A 33 -24.18 -25.56 -24.12
C ALA A 33 -23.36 -24.95 -22.94
N LEU A 34 -23.50 -23.66 -22.68
CA LEU A 34 -22.78 -22.95 -21.61
C LEU A 34 -23.73 -22.46 -20.50
N ALA A 35 -25.03 -22.69 -20.61
CA ALA A 35 -26.04 -22.14 -19.72
C ALA A 35 -25.79 -22.47 -18.25
N ASP A 36 -25.42 -23.70 -17.94
CA ASP A 36 -25.15 -24.17 -16.56
C ASP A 36 -23.83 -23.66 -15.98
N ARG A 37 -22.94 -23.13 -16.83
CA ARG A 37 -21.59 -22.72 -16.45
C ARG A 37 -21.42 -21.21 -16.39
N VAL A 38 -22.28 -20.46 -17.06
CA VAL A 38 -22.23 -18.98 -17.09
C VAL A 38 -23.05 -18.43 -15.94
N ARG A 39 -22.35 -17.92 -14.93
CA ARG A 39 -22.94 -17.30 -13.74
C ARG A 39 -22.14 -16.07 -13.32
N PRO A 40 -22.66 -15.14 -12.50
CA PRO A 40 -21.92 -13.99 -12.01
C PRO A 40 -20.58 -14.40 -11.39
N GLY A 41 -19.51 -13.64 -11.68
CA GLY A 41 -18.16 -13.89 -11.19
C GLY A 41 -17.29 -14.80 -12.05
N VAL A 42 -17.89 -15.53 -12.99
CA VAL A 42 -17.17 -16.45 -13.90
C VAL A 42 -16.42 -15.68 -14.98
N ALA A 43 -15.20 -16.13 -15.28
CA ALA A 43 -14.42 -15.61 -16.38
C ALA A 43 -14.84 -16.25 -17.72
N VAL A 44 -14.98 -15.41 -18.76
CA VAL A 44 -15.39 -15.84 -20.10
C VAL A 44 -14.48 -15.22 -21.17
N GLU A 45 -14.47 -15.82 -22.37
CA GLU A 45 -13.96 -15.17 -23.56
C GLU A 45 -15.12 -14.78 -24.47
N VAL A 46 -15.09 -13.52 -24.94
CA VAL A 46 -16.15 -12.92 -25.74
C VAL A 46 -15.58 -12.23 -26.99
N PRO A 47 -16.29 -12.26 -28.12
CA PRO A 47 -15.92 -11.53 -29.31
C PRO A 47 -16.19 -10.02 -29.12
N PHE A 48 -15.15 -9.18 -29.25
CA PHE A 48 -15.24 -7.75 -29.00
C PHE A 48 -14.85 -6.89 -30.21
N GLY A 49 -15.57 -5.77 -30.37
CA GLY A 49 -15.36 -4.81 -31.45
C GLY A 49 -15.83 -5.28 -32.83
N SER A 50 -15.57 -4.51 -33.89
CA SER A 50 -15.94 -4.83 -35.25
C SER A 50 -15.18 -6.02 -35.85
N GLY A 51 -13.97 -6.27 -35.37
CA GLY A 51 -13.12 -7.39 -35.79
C GLY A 51 -13.34 -8.69 -35.02
N ASN A 52 -14.33 -8.80 -34.17
CA ASN A 52 -14.65 -9.99 -33.35
C ASN A 52 -13.44 -10.65 -32.63
N ARG A 53 -12.45 -9.86 -32.25
CA ARG A 53 -11.29 -10.39 -31.52
C ARG A 53 -11.73 -10.90 -30.17
N LEU A 54 -11.34 -12.14 -29.85
CA LEU A 54 -11.63 -12.70 -28.53
C LEU A 54 -10.91 -11.91 -27.45
N ARG A 55 -11.66 -11.51 -26.43
CA ARG A 55 -11.17 -10.83 -25.23
C ARG A 55 -11.72 -11.52 -24.01
N ARG A 56 -10.97 -11.43 -22.93
CA ARG A 56 -11.44 -11.93 -21.63
C ARG A 56 -12.45 -10.95 -21.07
N GLY A 57 -13.40 -11.51 -20.33
CA GLY A 57 -14.37 -10.76 -19.56
C GLY A 57 -14.74 -11.50 -18.30
N ILE A 58 -15.42 -10.82 -17.40
CA ILE A 58 -15.98 -11.38 -16.17
C ILE A 58 -17.49 -11.10 -16.20
N VAL A 59 -18.28 -12.12 -15.99
CA VAL A 59 -19.74 -12.03 -15.93
C VAL A 59 -20.16 -11.27 -14.68
N LEU A 60 -20.96 -10.22 -14.87
CA LEU A 60 -21.47 -9.38 -13.76
C LEU A 60 -22.87 -9.76 -13.32
N GLN A 61 -23.69 -10.21 -14.25
CA GLN A 61 -25.07 -10.68 -14.03
C GLN A 61 -25.55 -11.52 -15.20
N VAL A 62 -26.53 -12.37 -14.93
CA VAL A 62 -27.23 -13.14 -15.97
C VAL A 62 -28.73 -12.90 -15.81
N PHE A 63 -29.42 -12.66 -16.92
CA PHE A 63 -30.85 -12.44 -16.95
C PHE A 63 -31.47 -13.03 -18.24
N VAL A 64 -32.77 -13.17 -18.28
CA VAL A 64 -33.48 -13.68 -19.45
C VAL A 64 -34.04 -12.50 -20.27
N GLY A 65 -33.78 -12.48 -21.56
CA GLY A 65 -34.22 -11.39 -22.41
C GLY A 65 -34.26 -11.75 -23.89
N ILE A 66 -34.77 -10.83 -24.70
CA ILE A 66 -34.87 -10.95 -26.16
C ILE A 66 -33.99 -9.88 -26.80
N ASN A 67 -32.86 -10.29 -27.35
CA ASN A 67 -32.03 -9.41 -28.19
C ASN A 67 -31.30 -10.27 -29.25
N PRO A 68 -31.81 -10.37 -30.48
CA PRO A 68 -31.20 -11.19 -31.53
C PRO A 68 -29.84 -10.67 -32.04
N ALA A 69 -29.52 -9.40 -31.79
CA ALA A 69 -28.29 -8.79 -32.25
C ALA A 69 -27.08 -9.07 -31.37
N LEU A 70 -27.24 -9.73 -30.23
CA LEU A 70 -26.15 -10.04 -29.32
C LEU A 70 -25.22 -11.11 -29.87
N LYS A 71 -23.91 -10.89 -29.66
CA LYS A 71 -22.88 -11.90 -29.94
C LYS A 71 -22.90 -12.94 -28.81
N ASP A 72 -22.56 -14.16 -29.16
CA ASP A 72 -22.49 -15.27 -28.20
C ASP A 72 -21.19 -15.24 -27.40
N ILE A 73 -21.24 -15.70 -26.15
CA ILE A 73 -20.05 -16.03 -25.36
C ILE A 73 -19.32 -17.19 -26.05
N ALA A 74 -18.02 -17.00 -26.34
CA ALA A 74 -17.25 -18.00 -27.05
C ALA A 74 -16.92 -19.23 -26.15
N ARG A 75 -16.51 -18.98 -24.91
CA ARG A 75 -16.21 -20.04 -23.94
C ARG A 75 -16.17 -19.53 -22.51
N VAL A 76 -16.39 -20.43 -21.57
CA VAL A 76 -16.12 -20.23 -20.14
C VAL A 76 -14.66 -20.61 -19.87
N CYS A 77 -13.97 -19.74 -19.12
CA CYS A 77 -12.59 -19.95 -18.72
C CYS A 77 -12.58 -20.45 -17.27
N ASP A 78 -12.18 -21.71 -17.08
CA ASP A 78 -12.01 -22.27 -15.75
C ASP A 78 -10.59 -21.98 -15.23
N TYR A 79 -10.50 -21.01 -14.33
CA TYR A 79 -9.24 -20.63 -13.67
C TYR A 79 -9.22 -21.05 -12.19
N GLY A 80 -10.22 -21.81 -11.75
CA GLY A 80 -10.35 -22.32 -10.39
C GLY A 80 -10.58 -21.24 -9.32
N THR A 81 -11.06 -20.05 -9.73
CA THR A 81 -11.43 -18.93 -8.85
C THR A 81 -12.55 -18.16 -9.52
N GLU A 82 -13.63 -17.94 -8.78
CA GLU A 82 -14.79 -17.16 -9.21
C GLU A 82 -14.99 -16.01 -8.22
N LEU A 83 -15.49 -14.88 -8.69
CA LEU A 83 -15.80 -13.75 -7.83
C LEU A 83 -17.24 -13.87 -7.30
N ASP A 84 -17.41 -13.50 -6.05
CA ASP A 84 -18.73 -13.47 -5.44
C ASP A 84 -19.50 -12.14 -5.73
N GLU A 85 -20.76 -12.08 -5.36
CA GLU A 85 -21.58 -10.89 -5.56
C GLU A 85 -21.07 -9.67 -4.78
N SER A 86 -20.47 -9.87 -3.60
CA SER A 86 -19.94 -8.78 -2.78
C SER A 86 -18.76 -8.11 -3.48
N GLN A 87 -17.91 -8.91 -4.12
CA GLN A 87 -16.77 -8.45 -4.91
C GLN A 87 -17.25 -7.72 -6.17
N ILE A 88 -18.29 -8.18 -6.84
CA ILE A 88 -18.90 -7.49 -7.98
C ILE A 88 -19.49 -6.14 -7.54
N ARG A 89 -20.19 -6.08 -6.40
CA ARG A 89 -20.70 -4.81 -5.84
C ARG A 89 -19.57 -3.84 -5.49
N LEU A 90 -18.51 -4.35 -4.87
CA LEU A 90 -17.32 -3.56 -4.57
C LEU A 90 -16.68 -2.99 -5.85
N ALA A 91 -16.55 -3.79 -6.92
CA ALA A 91 -16.00 -3.33 -8.20
C ALA A 91 -16.85 -2.19 -8.81
N ARG A 92 -18.17 -2.30 -8.79
CA ARG A 92 -19.08 -1.25 -9.25
C ARG A 92 -18.95 0.04 -8.42
N TRP A 93 -18.80 -0.10 -7.09
CA TRP A 93 -18.57 1.04 -6.21
C TRP A 93 -17.22 1.71 -6.52
N MET A 94 -16.16 0.92 -6.71
CA MET A 94 -14.82 1.42 -7.06
C MET A 94 -14.80 2.15 -8.40
N LYS A 95 -15.44 1.60 -9.45
CA LYS A 95 -15.58 2.24 -10.76
C LYS A 95 -16.10 3.68 -10.63
N ASN A 96 -17.19 3.83 -9.88
CA ASN A 96 -17.86 5.12 -9.70
C ASN A 96 -17.07 6.11 -8.84
N ARG A 97 -16.11 5.62 -8.04
CA ARG A 97 -15.33 6.44 -7.12
C ARG A 97 -13.97 6.85 -7.68
N TYR A 98 -13.31 5.95 -8.45
CA TYR A 98 -11.90 6.11 -8.83
C TYR A 98 -11.68 6.28 -10.35
N PHE A 99 -12.73 6.53 -11.12
CA PHE A 99 -12.64 6.78 -12.57
C PHE A 99 -11.83 5.72 -13.33
N CYS A 100 -12.18 4.48 -13.16
CA CYS A 100 -11.56 3.31 -13.77
C CYS A 100 -12.62 2.37 -14.36
N THR A 101 -12.20 1.34 -15.10
CA THR A 101 -13.14 0.37 -15.68
C THR A 101 -13.58 -0.66 -14.66
N THR A 102 -14.77 -1.28 -14.87
CA THR A 102 -15.24 -2.38 -14.02
C THR A 102 -14.23 -3.53 -14.03
N TYR A 103 -13.70 -3.85 -15.21
CA TYR A 103 -12.72 -4.92 -15.37
C TYR A 103 -11.42 -4.67 -14.59
N GLU A 104 -10.89 -3.43 -14.61
CA GLU A 104 -9.71 -3.06 -13.81
C GLU A 104 -9.95 -3.22 -12.30
N CYS A 105 -11.17 -2.93 -11.83
CA CYS A 105 -11.54 -3.14 -10.42
C CYS A 105 -11.58 -4.62 -10.07
N LEU A 106 -12.24 -5.44 -10.89
CA LEU A 106 -12.35 -6.88 -10.68
C LEU A 106 -10.98 -7.57 -10.68
N LEU A 107 -10.04 -7.12 -11.52
CA LEU A 107 -8.67 -7.63 -11.55
C LEU A 107 -7.89 -7.39 -10.23
N GLN A 108 -8.25 -6.39 -9.43
CA GLN A 108 -7.61 -6.20 -8.12
C GLN A 108 -8.00 -7.29 -7.12
N MET A 109 -9.16 -7.92 -7.32
CA MET A 109 -9.72 -8.95 -6.45
C MET A 109 -9.29 -10.35 -6.86
N LEU A 110 -8.59 -10.49 -7.99
CA LEU A 110 -8.08 -11.74 -8.51
C LEU A 110 -6.56 -11.81 -8.35
N PRO A 111 -6.01 -13.01 -8.14
CA PRO A 111 -4.57 -13.16 -8.01
C PRO A 111 -3.84 -12.78 -9.31
N ARG A 112 -2.66 -12.16 -9.21
CA ARG A 112 -1.86 -11.81 -10.39
C ARG A 112 -1.53 -13.06 -11.21
N GLY A 113 -1.65 -12.96 -12.53
CA GLY A 113 -1.47 -14.10 -13.42
C GLY A 113 -2.70 -15.01 -13.54
N PHE A 114 -3.84 -14.54 -13.03
CA PHE A 114 -5.14 -15.17 -13.23
C PHE A 114 -5.30 -15.63 -14.70
N GLY A 115 -5.59 -16.90 -14.89
CA GLY A 115 -5.72 -17.51 -16.21
C GLY A 115 -4.43 -17.83 -16.97
N LYS A 116 -3.24 -17.63 -16.38
CA LYS A 116 -1.96 -17.97 -17.02
C LYS A 116 -1.17 -19.06 -16.30
N ILE A 117 -1.47 -19.32 -15.03
CA ILE A 117 -0.70 -20.25 -14.21
C ILE A 117 -1.65 -21.29 -13.63
N GLY A 118 -1.38 -22.57 -13.98
CA GLY A 118 -2.04 -23.73 -13.37
C GLY A 118 -1.55 -23.97 -11.94
N VAL A 119 -2.33 -24.75 -11.22
CA VAL A 119 -1.99 -25.21 -9.86
C VAL A 119 -0.74 -26.08 -9.94
N ALA A 120 0.22 -25.86 -9.04
CA ALA A 120 1.31 -26.81 -8.85
C ALA A 120 0.71 -28.09 -8.24
N GLY A 121 0.59 -29.14 -9.05
CA GLY A 121 0.08 -30.42 -8.58
C GLY A 121 1.23 -31.42 -8.48
N VAL A 122 1.30 -32.08 -7.33
CA VAL A 122 2.16 -33.27 -7.18
C VAL A 122 1.37 -34.47 -7.69
N ARG A 123 1.99 -35.25 -8.52
CA ARG A 123 1.38 -36.51 -9.02
C ARG A 123 1.36 -37.51 -7.89
N MET A 124 0.18 -37.86 -7.43
CA MET A 124 -0.11 -38.85 -6.40
C MET A 124 -0.54 -40.17 -7.06
N ALA A 125 -0.39 -41.23 -6.33
CA ALA A 125 -0.91 -42.55 -6.70
C ALA A 125 -1.67 -43.18 -5.52
N GLU A 126 -2.75 -43.84 -5.83
CA GLU A 126 -3.56 -44.63 -4.90
C GLU A 126 -3.98 -45.95 -5.56
N LEU A 127 -4.30 -46.94 -4.75
CA LEU A 127 -4.87 -48.18 -5.26
C LEU A 127 -6.31 -47.97 -5.69
N THR A 128 -6.72 -48.62 -6.77
CA THR A 128 -8.11 -48.58 -7.27
C THR A 128 -9.02 -49.57 -6.54
N VAL A 129 -8.41 -50.52 -5.80
CA VAL A 129 -9.09 -51.61 -5.09
C VAL A 129 -9.18 -51.25 -3.61
N SER A 130 -10.34 -51.42 -3.01
CA SER A 130 -10.58 -51.16 -1.59
C SER A 130 -9.97 -52.24 -0.71
N CYS A 131 -9.62 -51.92 0.54
CA CYS A 131 -9.10 -52.85 1.51
C CYS A 131 -10.08 -54.03 1.71
N GLY A 132 -9.74 -55.24 1.28
CA GLY A 132 -10.57 -56.44 1.35
C GLY A 132 -10.93 -57.12 0.02
N GLU A 133 -10.60 -56.47 -1.12
CA GLU A 133 -10.73 -57.10 -2.45
C GLU A 133 -9.42 -57.76 -2.88
N GLU A 134 -9.49 -58.90 -3.59
CA GLU A 134 -8.29 -59.64 -4.04
C GLU A 134 -7.55 -58.84 -5.13
N LEU A 135 -6.32 -58.45 -4.84
CA LEU A 135 -5.40 -57.88 -5.83
C LEU A 135 -5.03 -58.92 -6.88
N PRO A 136 -4.91 -58.57 -8.16
CA PRO A 136 -4.40 -59.48 -9.19
C PRO A 136 -2.95 -59.90 -8.87
N ARG A 137 -2.48 -60.99 -9.47
CA ARG A 137 -1.09 -61.45 -9.27
C ARG A 137 -0.10 -60.34 -9.63
N LEU A 138 0.61 -59.86 -8.62
CA LEU A 138 1.59 -58.77 -8.72
C LEU A 138 3.04 -59.34 -8.71
N THR A 139 3.94 -58.66 -9.39
CA THR A 139 5.38 -58.95 -9.25
C THR A 139 5.87 -58.43 -7.88
N PRO A 140 7.02 -58.94 -7.35
CA PRO A 140 7.52 -58.51 -6.04
C PRO A 140 7.67 -56.98 -5.88
N LYS A 141 8.05 -56.25 -6.97
CA LYS A 141 8.16 -54.80 -6.99
C LYS A 141 6.78 -54.12 -6.98
N GLN A 142 5.80 -54.67 -7.66
CA GLN A 142 4.43 -54.18 -7.66
C GLN A 142 3.75 -54.43 -6.31
N GLN A 143 4.07 -55.59 -5.69
CA GLN A 143 3.56 -55.94 -4.37
C GLN A 143 4.06 -54.93 -3.32
N SER A 144 5.33 -54.58 -3.33
CA SER A 144 5.89 -53.55 -2.42
C SER A 144 5.20 -52.19 -2.54
N VAL A 145 4.79 -51.81 -3.77
CA VAL A 145 4.01 -50.58 -4.00
C VAL A 145 2.60 -50.73 -3.46
N ALA A 146 1.95 -51.86 -3.67
CA ALA A 146 0.62 -52.14 -3.19
C ALA A 146 0.57 -52.18 -1.65
N ASP A 147 1.52 -52.83 -1.00
CA ASP A 147 1.63 -52.89 0.46
C ASP A 147 1.82 -51.51 1.07
N LEU A 148 2.69 -50.70 0.49
CA LEU A 148 2.88 -49.32 0.92
C LEU A 148 1.55 -48.52 0.83
N LEU A 149 0.85 -48.62 -0.31
CA LEU A 149 -0.36 -47.85 -0.53
C LEU A 149 -1.56 -48.39 0.26
N LEU A 150 -1.58 -49.67 0.62
CA LEU A 150 -2.56 -50.26 1.55
C LEU A 150 -2.39 -49.67 2.96
N ASP A 151 -1.15 -49.39 3.36
CA ASP A 151 -0.80 -48.92 4.69
C ASP A 151 -1.11 -47.40 4.84
N ILE A 152 -0.79 -46.61 3.83
CA ILE A 152 -0.88 -45.12 3.90
C ILE A 152 -1.97 -44.50 3.01
N GLY A 153 -2.69 -45.32 2.24
CA GLY A 153 -3.79 -44.91 1.35
C GLY A 153 -3.35 -44.26 0.04
N SER A 154 -2.53 -43.22 0.08
CA SER A 154 -1.97 -42.58 -1.12
C SER A 154 -0.61 -41.96 -0.84
N ALA A 155 0.28 -41.92 -1.84
CA ALA A 155 1.59 -41.31 -1.76
C ALA A 155 1.98 -40.58 -3.05
N THR A 156 2.98 -39.73 -2.97
CA THR A 156 3.55 -39.11 -4.17
C THR A 156 4.33 -40.14 -4.99
N VAL A 157 4.33 -39.96 -6.30
CA VAL A 157 5.10 -40.84 -7.20
C VAL A 157 6.59 -40.89 -6.81
N GLU A 158 7.15 -39.77 -6.31
CA GLU A 158 8.55 -39.73 -5.86
C GLU A 158 8.77 -40.47 -4.55
N GLU A 159 7.88 -40.38 -3.59
CA GLU A 159 7.93 -41.17 -2.35
C GLU A 159 7.86 -42.67 -2.64
N ILE A 160 6.93 -43.09 -3.50
CA ILE A 160 6.81 -44.49 -3.91
C ILE A 160 8.09 -44.98 -4.57
N LYS A 161 8.67 -44.18 -5.48
CA LYS A 161 9.94 -44.54 -6.13
C LYS A 161 11.06 -44.72 -5.11
N THR A 162 11.15 -43.79 -4.17
CA THR A 162 12.22 -43.79 -3.16
C THR A 162 12.06 -44.92 -2.15
N LEU A 163 10.85 -45.13 -1.64
CA LEU A 163 10.58 -46.11 -0.58
C LEU A 163 10.54 -47.55 -1.12
N CYS A 164 9.96 -47.76 -2.32
CA CYS A 164 9.84 -49.09 -2.91
C CYS A 164 10.97 -49.42 -3.91
N GLY A 165 11.86 -48.50 -4.21
CA GLY A 165 12.95 -48.72 -5.17
C GLY A 165 12.47 -49.02 -6.59
N VAL A 166 11.35 -48.45 -7.05
CA VAL A 166 10.72 -48.73 -8.34
C VAL A 166 10.84 -47.55 -9.30
N GLY A 167 10.87 -47.81 -10.59
CA GLY A 167 10.87 -46.81 -11.65
C GLY A 167 9.47 -46.52 -12.19
N ASP A 168 9.36 -45.47 -13.03
CA ASP A 168 8.09 -45.04 -13.68
C ASP A 168 7.41 -46.16 -14.46
N GLY A 169 8.20 -47.10 -15.04
CA GLY A 169 7.68 -48.20 -15.82
C GLY A 169 6.79 -49.17 -15.01
N VAL A 170 7.17 -49.42 -13.74
CA VAL A 170 6.38 -50.27 -12.84
C VAL A 170 5.05 -49.62 -12.51
N LEU A 171 5.08 -48.36 -12.15
CA LEU A 171 3.88 -47.60 -11.78
C LEU A 171 2.92 -47.42 -12.97
N LYS A 172 3.43 -47.11 -14.18
CA LYS A 172 2.63 -47.02 -15.39
C LYS A 172 2.02 -48.39 -15.78
N ASN A 173 2.74 -49.50 -15.52
CA ASN A 173 2.18 -50.82 -15.76
C ASN A 173 1.04 -51.14 -14.79
N MET A 174 1.19 -50.80 -13.50
CA MET A 174 0.12 -50.95 -12.51
C MET A 174 -1.12 -50.09 -12.86
N GLU A 175 -0.92 -48.88 -13.39
CA GLU A 175 -2.03 -48.04 -13.89
C GLU A 175 -2.72 -48.72 -15.10
N LYS A 176 -1.97 -49.23 -16.08
CA LYS A 176 -2.54 -49.93 -17.24
C LYS A 176 -3.32 -51.21 -16.86
N CYS A 177 -2.88 -51.91 -15.81
CA CYS A 177 -3.57 -53.07 -15.28
C CYS A 177 -4.75 -52.71 -14.37
N GLY A 178 -5.05 -51.43 -14.20
CA GLY A 178 -6.19 -50.96 -13.38
C GLY A 178 -6.00 -51.13 -11.87
N VAL A 179 -4.78 -51.40 -11.40
CA VAL A 179 -4.46 -51.61 -9.98
C VAL A 179 -4.16 -50.31 -9.27
N LEU A 180 -3.66 -49.29 -10.02
CA LEU A 180 -3.22 -48.04 -9.49
C LEU A 180 -3.86 -46.90 -10.29
N ARG A 181 -4.25 -45.86 -9.60
CA ARG A 181 -4.77 -44.60 -10.19
C ARG A 181 -3.86 -43.43 -9.83
N PHE A 182 -3.47 -42.65 -10.84
CA PHE A 182 -2.81 -41.41 -10.61
C PHE A 182 -3.81 -40.26 -10.53
N PHE A 183 -3.58 -39.37 -9.59
CA PHE A 183 -4.30 -38.12 -9.50
C PHE A 183 -3.35 -36.97 -9.15
N LYS A 184 -3.74 -35.76 -9.41
CA LYS A 184 -2.97 -34.56 -9.00
C LYS A 184 -3.51 -34.06 -7.67
N LYS A 185 -2.65 -34.06 -6.64
CA LYS A 185 -2.95 -33.37 -5.39
C LYS A 185 -2.27 -32.01 -5.42
N GLU A 186 -3.04 -30.97 -5.15
CA GLU A 186 -2.49 -29.63 -5.06
C GLU A 186 -1.47 -29.58 -3.91
N LYS A 187 -0.27 -29.09 -4.22
CA LYS A 187 0.74 -28.80 -3.21
C LYS A 187 0.96 -27.30 -3.22
N TYR A 188 0.53 -26.64 -2.14
CA TYR A 188 0.80 -25.23 -1.95
C TYR A 188 2.29 -25.02 -1.70
N ARG A 189 2.85 -24.03 -2.40
CA ARG A 189 4.19 -23.53 -2.12
C ARG A 189 4.10 -22.79 -0.79
N ASN A 190 4.93 -23.18 0.17
CA ASN A 190 5.03 -22.47 1.44
C ASN A 190 6.25 -21.53 1.38
N PRO A 191 6.07 -20.23 1.16
CA PRO A 191 7.19 -19.29 1.08
C PRO A 191 7.92 -19.10 2.41
N TYR A 192 7.38 -19.67 3.49
CA TYR A 192 7.87 -19.52 4.88
C TYR A 192 8.20 -20.86 5.53
N ALA A 193 8.44 -21.89 4.73
CA ALA A 193 8.80 -23.22 5.24
C ALA A 193 10.09 -23.20 6.08
N ASP A 194 10.98 -22.28 5.77
CA ASP A 194 12.30 -22.14 6.40
C ASP A 194 12.28 -21.22 7.64
N LEU A 195 11.12 -20.67 8.04
CA LEU A 195 11.03 -19.94 9.30
C LEU A 195 11.19 -20.93 10.47
N PRO A 196 12.08 -20.63 11.43
CA PRO A 196 12.31 -21.53 12.55
C PRO A 196 11.02 -21.75 13.32
N ALA A 197 10.78 -23.02 13.69
CA ALA A 197 9.69 -23.36 14.60
C ALA A 197 9.95 -22.69 15.93
N ALA A 198 9.12 -21.72 16.27
CA ALA A 198 9.29 -20.97 17.49
C ALA A 198 8.52 -21.59 18.66
N PRO A 199 8.95 -21.32 19.90
CA PRO A 199 8.22 -21.77 21.09
C PRO A 199 6.79 -21.24 21.07
N LYS A 200 5.85 -21.98 21.71
CA LYS A 200 4.45 -21.55 21.83
C LYS A 200 4.40 -20.10 22.27
N ALA A 201 3.65 -19.30 21.51
CA ALA A 201 3.46 -17.89 21.83
C ALA A 201 2.96 -17.75 23.28
N ALA A 202 3.65 -16.94 24.07
CA ALA A 202 3.23 -16.61 25.43
C ALA A 202 1.85 -15.96 25.44
N GLU A 203 1.13 -16.12 26.53
CA GLU A 203 -0.12 -15.39 26.73
C GLU A 203 0.16 -13.88 26.74
N ILE A 204 -0.64 -13.12 26.00
CA ILE A 204 -0.46 -11.66 25.90
C ILE A 204 -1.09 -11.04 27.15
N GLU A 205 -0.26 -10.52 28.04
CA GLU A 205 -0.69 -9.70 29.18
C GLU A 205 -0.86 -8.24 28.72
N LEU A 206 -2.03 -7.67 28.94
CA LEU A 206 -2.38 -6.31 28.57
C LEU A 206 -2.23 -5.38 29.78
N SER A 207 -1.68 -4.19 29.56
CA SER A 207 -1.71 -3.10 30.53
C SER A 207 -3.15 -2.60 30.76
N ALA A 208 -3.37 -1.76 31.78
CA ALA A 208 -4.69 -1.21 32.08
C ALA A 208 -5.28 -0.43 30.88
N GLU A 209 -4.47 0.40 30.20
CA GLU A 209 -4.92 1.14 29.02
C GLU A 209 -5.24 0.21 27.84
N GLN A 210 -4.37 -0.76 27.58
CA GLN A 210 -4.57 -1.77 26.55
C GLN A 210 -5.81 -2.61 26.83
N THR A 211 -6.05 -2.97 28.09
CA THR A 211 -7.25 -3.72 28.51
C THR A 211 -8.52 -2.92 28.25
N LYS A 212 -8.52 -1.62 28.60
CA LYS A 212 -9.65 -0.72 28.31
C LYS A 212 -9.91 -0.61 26.81
N ALA A 213 -8.87 -0.40 25.99
CA ALA A 213 -8.98 -0.35 24.54
C ALA A 213 -9.51 -1.68 23.97
N TYR A 214 -8.97 -2.82 24.45
CA TYR A 214 -9.42 -4.15 24.05
C TYR A 214 -10.91 -4.38 24.37
N HIS A 215 -11.38 -4.02 25.58
CA HIS A 215 -12.80 -4.19 25.94
C HIS A 215 -13.71 -3.35 25.05
N THR A 216 -13.33 -2.11 24.75
CA THR A 216 -14.11 -1.26 23.86
C THR A 216 -14.19 -1.87 22.44
N LEU A 217 -13.04 -2.28 21.89
CA LEU A 217 -12.98 -2.84 20.54
C LEU A 217 -13.61 -4.23 20.44
N SER A 218 -13.48 -5.06 21.49
CA SER A 218 -14.12 -6.37 21.53
C SER A 218 -15.64 -6.27 21.60
N ALA A 219 -16.19 -5.29 22.34
CA ALA A 219 -17.63 -5.04 22.36
C ALA A 219 -18.16 -4.62 20.97
N MET A 220 -17.37 -3.84 20.19
CA MET A 220 -17.71 -3.52 18.80
C MET A 220 -17.64 -4.76 17.88
N LEU A 221 -16.63 -5.62 18.07
CA LEU A 221 -16.47 -6.86 17.30
C LEU A 221 -17.62 -7.85 17.57
N ASP A 222 -18.13 -7.87 18.81
CA ASP A 222 -19.25 -8.72 19.20
C ASP A 222 -20.61 -8.19 18.71
N GLY A 223 -20.70 -6.89 18.46
CA GLY A 223 -21.89 -6.20 17.95
C GLY A 223 -21.87 -6.02 16.44
N ASP A 224 -22.30 -4.85 16.00
CA ASP A 224 -22.48 -4.50 14.58
C ASP A 224 -21.19 -4.02 13.88
N GLY A 225 -20.04 -4.19 14.52
CA GLY A 225 -18.74 -3.76 13.96
C GLY A 225 -18.55 -2.24 14.00
N GLY A 226 -18.14 -1.68 12.84
CA GLY A 226 -17.91 -0.25 12.69
C GLY A 226 -16.45 0.13 12.51
N CYS A 227 -16.11 1.40 12.70
CA CYS A 227 -14.76 1.91 12.53
C CYS A 227 -14.19 2.43 13.84
N ALA A 228 -12.96 2.05 14.16
CA ALA A 228 -12.24 2.52 15.34
C ALA A 228 -10.82 3.00 14.98
N LEU A 229 -10.33 3.98 15.72
CA LEU A 229 -8.96 4.44 15.67
C LEU A 229 -8.26 4.08 16.99
N LEU A 230 -7.28 3.18 16.92
CA LEU A 230 -6.39 2.84 18.02
C LEU A 230 -5.16 3.74 17.95
N TYR A 231 -5.25 4.90 18.57
CA TYR A 231 -4.15 5.85 18.71
C TYR A 231 -3.26 5.44 19.88
N GLY A 232 -1.97 5.50 19.72
CA GLY A 232 -1.07 5.24 20.83
C GLY A 232 0.38 5.54 20.51
N VAL A 233 1.10 6.11 21.45
CA VAL A 233 2.51 6.48 21.27
C VAL A 233 3.35 5.31 20.77
N THR A 234 4.51 5.60 20.18
CA THR A 234 5.44 4.56 19.72
C THR A 234 5.85 3.68 20.89
N GLY A 235 5.71 2.35 20.75
CA GLY A 235 5.99 1.41 21.82
C GLY A 235 4.87 1.23 22.86
N SER A 236 3.66 1.74 22.63
CA SER A 236 2.50 1.54 23.53
C SER A 236 1.89 0.13 23.47
N GLY A 237 2.37 -0.73 22.57
CA GLY A 237 1.88 -2.10 22.43
C GLY A 237 0.55 -2.26 21.69
N LYS A 238 0.24 -1.39 20.72
CA LYS A 238 -0.92 -1.50 19.82
C LYS A 238 -1.07 -2.90 19.20
N THR A 239 0.06 -3.50 18.82
CA THR A 239 0.12 -4.86 18.26
C THR A 239 -0.47 -5.89 19.21
N GLN A 240 -0.20 -5.79 20.51
CA GLN A 240 -0.74 -6.72 21.52
C GLN A 240 -2.27 -6.62 21.60
N VAL A 241 -2.82 -5.40 21.55
CA VAL A 241 -4.27 -5.18 21.56
C VAL A 241 -4.94 -5.82 20.34
N TYR A 242 -4.43 -5.55 19.15
CA TYR A 242 -5.06 -6.12 17.96
C TYR A 242 -4.81 -7.63 17.80
N MET A 243 -3.73 -8.20 18.29
CA MET A 243 -3.56 -9.66 18.34
C MET A 243 -4.59 -10.33 19.24
N ARG A 244 -4.93 -9.74 20.39
CA ARG A 244 -6.02 -10.24 21.24
C ARG A 244 -7.38 -10.13 20.56
N LEU A 245 -7.60 -9.09 19.71
CA LEU A 245 -8.81 -8.99 18.90
C LEU A 245 -8.88 -10.08 17.83
N ILE A 246 -7.76 -10.42 17.20
CA ILE A 246 -7.67 -11.54 16.25
C ILE A 246 -8.04 -12.86 16.94
N ASP A 247 -7.49 -13.12 18.14
CA ASP A 247 -7.85 -14.31 18.92
C ASP A 247 -9.34 -14.41 19.14
N ARG A 248 -9.99 -13.29 19.53
CA ARG A 248 -11.42 -13.23 19.74
C ARG A 248 -12.23 -13.44 18.45
N ALA A 249 -11.80 -12.83 17.34
CA ALA A 249 -12.45 -13.03 16.04
C ALA A 249 -12.41 -14.50 15.62
N LEU A 250 -11.26 -15.17 15.77
CA LEU A 250 -11.12 -16.59 15.48
C LEU A 250 -11.99 -17.47 16.38
N GLN A 251 -12.12 -17.16 17.68
CA GLN A 251 -13.03 -17.85 18.61
C GLN A 251 -14.49 -17.75 18.17
N GLN A 252 -14.86 -16.67 17.49
CA GLN A 252 -16.21 -16.47 16.92
C GLN A 252 -16.36 -17.07 15.51
N GLY A 253 -15.33 -17.73 14.97
CA GLY A 253 -15.34 -18.25 13.60
C GLY A 253 -15.27 -17.17 12.52
N LYS A 254 -14.90 -15.94 12.88
CA LYS A 254 -14.76 -14.80 11.98
C LYS A 254 -13.37 -14.74 11.39
N ASP A 255 -13.31 -14.39 10.11
CA ASP A 255 -12.06 -14.19 9.38
C ASP A 255 -11.49 -12.78 9.59
N THR A 256 -10.18 -12.63 9.46
CA THR A 256 -9.48 -11.37 9.72
C THR A 256 -8.55 -10.97 8.58
N ILE A 257 -8.56 -9.69 8.20
CA ILE A 257 -7.54 -9.07 7.34
C ILE A 257 -6.65 -8.18 8.19
N VAL A 258 -5.33 -8.36 8.07
CA VAL A 258 -4.33 -7.49 8.69
C VAL A 258 -3.51 -6.82 7.60
N LEU A 259 -3.65 -5.52 7.48
CA LEU A 259 -2.90 -4.71 6.53
C LEU A 259 -1.71 -4.08 7.25
N VAL A 260 -0.52 -4.29 6.67
CA VAL A 260 0.72 -3.67 7.13
C VAL A 260 1.39 -2.94 5.96
N PRO A 261 2.18 -1.88 6.19
CA PRO A 261 2.97 -1.25 5.13
C PRO A 261 3.94 -2.24 4.49
N GLU A 262 4.35 -2.00 3.21
CA GLU A 262 5.29 -2.91 2.52
C GLU A 262 6.60 -3.12 3.32
N ILE A 263 7.10 -2.07 3.94
CA ILE A 263 8.29 -2.10 4.80
C ILE A 263 8.02 -2.65 6.22
N GLY A 264 6.76 -2.70 6.63
CA GLY A 264 6.33 -3.31 7.90
C GLY A 264 6.18 -4.82 7.84
N LEU A 265 6.15 -5.41 6.64
CA LEU A 265 6.04 -6.86 6.47
C LEU A 265 7.43 -7.51 6.58
N THR A 266 8.02 -7.40 7.75
CA THR A 266 9.33 -7.97 8.07
C THR A 266 9.22 -9.45 8.43
N PRO A 267 10.31 -10.25 8.33
CA PRO A 267 10.34 -11.61 8.83
C PRO A 267 9.98 -11.74 10.32
N GLN A 268 10.26 -10.71 11.12
CA GLN A 268 9.87 -10.67 12.55
C GLN A 268 8.34 -10.62 12.69
N VAL A 269 7.64 -9.76 11.94
CA VAL A 269 6.18 -9.69 11.95
C VAL A 269 5.59 -10.99 11.39
N LEU A 270 6.13 -11.51 10.30
CA LEU A 270 5.72 -12.80 9.73
C LEU A 270 5.93 -13.94 10.73
N GLY A 271 7.10 -13.98 11.38
CA GLY A 271 7.42 -14.95 12.42
C GLY A 271 6.43 -14.89 13.58
N LEU A 272 6.13 -13.69 14.09
CA LEU A 272 5.17 -13.48 15.17
C LEU A 272 3.77 -14.05 14.85
N PHE A 273 3.27 -13.79 13.63
CA PHE A 273 1.98 -14.32 13.20
C PHE A 273 2.01 -15.83 12.97
N HIS A 274 3.07 -16.35 12.34
CA HIS A 274 3.23 -17.79 12.13
C HIS A 274 3.37 -18.57 13.44
N GLN A 275 4.10 -18.03 14.40
CA GLN A 275 4.24 -18.63 15.74
C GLN A 275 2.90 -18.80 16.43
N ARG A 276 2.05 -17.75 16.37
CA ARG A 276 0.79 -17.74 17.11
C ARG A 276 -0.32 -18.50 16.40
N TYR A 277 -0.43 -18.35 15.08
CA TYR A 277 -1.58 -18.81 14.31
C TYR A 277 -1.27 -19.93 13.32
N GLY A 278 -0.01 -20.23 13.08
CA GLY A 278 0.44 -21.34 12.23
C GLY A 278 -0.16 -21.28 10.83
N ARG A 279 -0.76 -22.38 10.41
CA ARG A 279 -1.37 -22.52 9.08
C ARG A 279 -2.63 -21.69 8.85
N GLN A 280 -3.21 -21.10 9.87
CA GLN A 280 -4.37 -20.23 9.72
C GLN A 280 -4.03 -18.87 9.07
N VAL A 281 -2.73 -18.56 8.89
CA VAL A 281 -2.27 -17.34 8.24
C VAL A 281 -1.95 -17.60 6.77
N ALA A 282 -2.55 -16.79 5.89
CA ALA A 282 -2.11 -16.62 4.51
C ALA A 282 -1.44 -15.25 4.36
N VAL A 283 -0.39 -15.17 3.54
CA VAL A 283 0.37 -13.93 3.35
C VAL A 283 0.26 -13.43 1.91
N LEU A 284 -0.11 -12.14 1.73
CA LEU A 284 -0.30 -11.53 0.41
C LEU A 284 0.50 -10.24 0.26
N HIS A 285 1.62 -10.29 -0.48
CA HIS A 285 2.44 -9.10 -0.78
C HIS A 285 3.14 -9.16 -2.14
N SER A 286 3.75 -8.03 -2.55
CA SER A 286 4.38 -7.86 -3.86
C SER A 286 5.62 -8.74 -4.07
N GLY A 287 6.34 -9.11 -3.01
CA GLY A 287 7.55 -9.93 -3.05
C GLY A 287 7.32 -11.42 -3.30
N LEU A 288 6.10 -11.92 -3.18
CA LEU A 288 5.77 -13.30 -3.52
C LEU A 288 5.81 -13.52 -5.03
N SER A 289 6.29 -14.70 -5.45
CA SER A 289 6.12 -15.16 -6.82
C SER A 289 4.63 -15.28 -7.18
N ILE A 290 4.32 -15.27 -8.47
CA ILE A 290 2.92 -15.36 -8.91
C ILE A 290 2.28 -16.68 -8.42
N GLY A 291 3.05 -17.78 -8.40
CA GLY A 291 2.58 -19.08 -7.93
C GLY A 291 2.26 -19.10 -6.42
N GLU A 292 3.19 -18.63 -5.60
CA GLU A 292 2.98 -18.50 -4.15
C GLU A 292 1.77 -17.65 -3.82
N ARG A 293 1.61 -16.52 -4.52
CA ARG A 293 0.46 -15.62 -4.32
C ARG A 293 -0.87 -16.28 -4.69
N ASN A 294 -0.89 -17.10 -5.77
CA ASN A 294 -2.06 -17.89 -6.14
C ASN A 294 -2.39 -18.93 -5.08
N ASP A 295 -1.37 -19.60 -4.55
CA ASP A 295 -1.55 -20.65 -3.55
C ASP A 295 -2.09 -20.04 -2.23
N GLU A 296 -1.54 -18.92 -1.76
CA GLU A 296 -2.02 -18.21 -0.57
C GLU A 296 -3.44 -17.63 -0.76
N TYR A 297 -3.75 -17.09 -1.95
CA TYR A 297 -5.09 -16.62 -2.28
C TYR A 297 -6.11 -17.75 -2.18
N ARG A 298 -5.80 -18.93 -2.75
CA ARG A 298 -6.71 -20.10 -2.70
C ARG A 298 -6.90 -20.66 -1.29
N ARG A 299 -5.86 -20.62 -0.47
CA ARG A 299 -5.98 -21.00 0.94
C ARG A 299 -6.99 -20.10 1.68
N ALA A 300 -6.97 -18.80 1.41
CA ALA A 300 -7.95 -17.85 1.94
C ALA A 300 -9.35 -18.12 1.38
N ASP A 301 -9.47 -18.29 0.05
CA ASP A 301 -10.73 -18.53 -0.66
C ASP A 301 -11.44 -19.82 -0.22
N ARG A 302 -10.67 -20.87 0.07
CA ARG A 302 -11.21 -22.15 0.58
C ARG A 302 -11.45 -22.20 2.09
N GLY A 303 -11.14 -21.12 2.79
CA GLY A 303 -11.26 -21.03 4.26
C GLY A 303 -10.23 -21.85 5.03
N GLU A 304 -9.16 -22.30 4.37
CA GLU A 304 -8.02 -22.97 5.00
C GLU A 304 -7.16 -22.01 5.81
N ALA A 305 -7.14 -20.74 5.43
CA ALA A 305 -6.56 -19.65 6.17
C ALA A 305 -7.67 -18.69 6.63
N LYS A 306 -7.67 -18.37 7.91
CA LYS A 306 -8.64 -17.49 8.57
C LYS A 306 -8.12 -16.06 8.76
N ILE A 307 -6.82 -15.89 8.65
CA ILE A 307 -6.12 -14.61 8.76
C ILE A 307 -5.39 -14.36 7.45
N VAL A 308 -5.61 -13.21 6.84
CA VAL A 308 -4.80 -12.75 5.71
C VAL A 308 -3.97 -11.56 6.17
N LEU A 309 -2.65 -11.79 6.28
CA LEU A 309 -1.65 -10.76 6.55
C LEU A 309 -1.07 -10.26 5.23
N GLY A 310 -1.03 -8.96 5.02
CA GLY A 310 -0.45 -8.48 3.77
C GLY A 310 -0.40 -6.97 3.63
N THR A 311 0.09 -6.55 2.46
CA THR A 311 0.19 -5.14 2.13
C THR A 311 -1.12 -4.62 1.53
N ARG A 312 -1.14 -3.42 1.01
CA ARG A 312 -2.31 -2.73 0.44
C ARG A 312 -3.29 -3.64 -0.31
N SER A 313 -2.78 -4.53 -1.16
CA SER A 313 -3.63 -5.40 -1.99
C SER A 313 -4.35 -6.52 -1.22
N ALA A 314 -3.90 -6.84 -0.02
CA ALA A 314 -4.55 -7.85 0.83
C ALA A 314 -5.95 -7.41 1.29
N VAL A 315 -6.29 -6.13 1.16
CA VAL A 315 -7.64 -5.63 1.41
C VAL A 315 -8.71 -6.30 0.54
N PHE A 316 -8.32 -6.92 -0.59
CA PHE A 316 -9.21 -7.66 -1.49
C PHE A 316 -9.24 -9.18 -1.24
N ALA A 317 -8.62 -9.66 -0.18
CA ALA A 317 -8.57 -11.10 0.12
C ALA A 317 -9.98 -11.73 0.13
N PRO A 318 -10.15 -12.94 -0.43
CA PRO A 318 -11.44 -13.60 -0.60
C PRO A 318 -11.85 -14.35 0.68
N LEU A 319 -12.11 -13.59 1.74
CA LEU A 319 -12.59 -14.13 3.02
C LEU A 319 -14.11 -14.06 3.09
N HIS A 320 -14.75 -15.16 3.41
CA HIS A 320 -16.22 -15.29 3.37
C HIS A 320 -16.92 -14.88 4.66
N THR A 321 -16.26 -15.05 5.81
CA THR A 321 -16.80 -14.69 7.13
C THR A 321 -16.04 -13.52 7.77
N LEU A 322 -15.79 -12.48 6.96
CA LEU A 322 -15.00 -11.32 7.38
C LEU A 322 -15.65 -10.62 8.58
N GLY A 323 -14.96 -10.61 9.73
CA GLY A 323 -15.42 -9.96 10.95
C GLY A 323 -14.46 -8.91 11.50
N LEU A 324 -13.20 -8.91 11.07
CA LEU A 324 -12.18 -7.97 11.55
C LEU A 324 -11.26 -7.53 10.42
N ILE A 325 -11.04 -6.23 10.31
CA ILE A 325 -10.00 -5.65 9.46
C ILE A 325 -9.12 -4.79 10.34
N ILE A 326 -7.81 -5.01 10.29
CA ILE A 326 -6.81 -4.20 10.99
C ILE A 326 -5.95 -3.51 9.94
N MET A 327 -5.69 -2.22 10.11
CA MET A 327 -4.75 -1.45 9.31
C MET A 327 -3.73 -0.85 10.26
N ASP A 328 -2.54 -1.42 10.29
CA ASP A 328 -1.43 -0.92 11.08
C ASP A 328 -0.70 0.20 10.35
N GLU A 329 -0.17 1.19 11.09
CA GLU A 329 0.43 2.41 10.55
C GLU A 329 -0.46 3.07 9.48
N GLU A 330 -1.71 3.37 9.84
CA GLU A 330 -2.76 3.79 8.89
C GLU A 330 -2.44 5.05 8.08
N GLN A 331 -1.55 5.90 8.59
CA GLN A 331 -1.07 7.12 7.95
C GLN A 331 -0.15 6.86 6.76
N GLU A 332 0.27 5.60 6.56
CA GLU A 332 1.22 5.27 5.52
C GLU A 332 0.69 5.51 4.11
N LEU A 333 1.45 6.26 3.33
CA LEU A 333 1.07 6.62 1.95
C LEU A 333 1.02 5.41 1.02
N THR A 334 1.72 4.33 1.35
CA THR A 334 1.74 3.09 0.54
C THR A 334 0.38 2.41 0.46
N TYR A 335 -0.57 2.75 1.32
CA TYR A 335 -1.96 2.31 1.24
C TYR A 335 -2.75 2.96 0.11
N LYS A 336 -2.27 4.04 -0.50
CA LYS A 336 -2.81 4.62 -1.73
C LYS A 336 -2.17 3.97 -2.95
N SER A 337 -2.99 3.58 -3.94
CA SER A 337 -2.51 3.05 -5.21
C SER A 337 -2.15 4.20 -6.16
N GLU A 338 -0.95 4.18 -6.71
CA GLU A 338 -0.52 5.11 -7.76
C GLU A 338 -0.97 4.66 -9.16
N ARG A 339 -1.32 3.38 -9.31
CA ARG A 339 -1.79 2.79 -10.57
C ARG A 339 -3.30 2.62 -10.55
N THR A 340 -3.91 2.67 -11.73
CA THR A 340 -5.35 2.42 -11.92
C THR A 340 -5.73 0.98 -11.55
N PRO A 341 -6.77 0.81 -10.72
CA PRO A 341 -7.55 1.82 -9.99
C PRO A 341 -6.73 2.48 -8.87
N ARG A 342 -6.82 3.82 -8.78
CA ARG A 342 -6.06 4.60 -7.80
C ARG A 342 -6.80 4.68 -6.46
N TYR A 343 -7.07 3.51 -5.88
CA TYR A 343 -7.81 3.40 -4.61
C TYR A 343 -6.90 3.65 -3.40
N HIS A 344 -7.53 3.99 -2.28
CA HIS A 344 -6.92 3.95 -0.96
C HIS A 344 -7.45 2.72 -0.19
N ALA A 345 -6.56 1.91 0.40
CA ALA A 345 -6.96 0.68 1.10
C ALA A 345 -7.91 0.95 2.27
N ARG A 346 -7.77 2.08 2.97
CA ARG A 346 -8.70 2.52 4.04
C ARG A 346 -10.14 2.64 3.53
N ASP A 347 -10.34 3.21 2.35
CA ASP A 347 -11.69 3.35 1.78
C ASP A 347 -12.31 2.00 1.42
N ILE A 348 -11.49 1.08 0.87
CA ILE A 348 -11.92 -0.29 0.56
C ILE A 348 -12.23 -1.06 1.84
N ALA A 349 -11.34 -0.99 2.85
CA ALA A 349 -11.54 -1.63 4.15
C ALA A 349 -12.84 -1.16 4.81
N ARG A 350 -13.08 0.16 4.80
CA ARG A 350 -14.32 0.74 5.35
C ARG A 350 -15.56 0.29 4.59
N TYR A 351 -15.50 0.20 3.26
CA TYR A 351 -16.61 -0.31 2.46
C TYR A 351 -16.89 -1.77 2.79
N ARG A 352 -15.86 -2.61 2.80
CA ARG A 352 -15.99 -4.04 3.13
C ARG A 352 -16.51 -4.26 4.54
N ALA A 353 -15.98 -3.51 5.52
CA ALA A 353 -16.47 -3.59 6.90
C ALA A 353 -17.95 -3.23 7.01
N GLY A 354 -18.39 -2.17 6.30
CA GLY A 354 -19.81 -1.79 6.27
C GLY A 354 -20.72 -2.83 5.61
N GLU A 355 -20.25 -3.52 4.55
CA GLU A 355 -21.01 -4.57 3.87
C GLU A 355 -21.12 -5.86 4.69
N SER A 356 -20.08 -6.21 5.47
CA SER A 356 -20.03 -7.47 6.23
C SER A 356 -20.37 -7.33 7.72
N GLY A 357 -20.63 -6.11 8.23
CA GLY A 357 -20.77 -5.85 9.66
C GLY A 357 -19.47 -6.10 10.45
N ALA A 358 -18.31 -6.00 9.80
CA ALA A 358 -17.03 -6.22 10.44
C ALA A 358 -16.55 -4.98 11.22
N LEU A 359 -15.67 -5.20 12.19
CA LEU A 359 -14.92 -4.15 12.86
C LEU A 359 -13.72 -3.78 12.02
N PHE A 360 -13.55 -2.49 11.71
CA PHE A 360 -12.36 -1.94 11.08
C PHE A 360 -11.56 -1.11 12.08
N VAL A 361 -10.37 -1.59 12.45
CA VAL A 361 -9.44 -0.94 13.38
C VAL A 361 -8.27 -0.34 12.61
N MET A 362 -8.12 0.96 12.70
CA MET A 362 -6.95 1.71 12.22
C MET A 362 -6.01 1.93 13.40
N ALA A 363 -4.77 1.49 13.31
CA ALA A 363 -3.78 1.64 14.37
C ALA A 363 -2.65 2.58 13.93
N SER A 364 -2.29 3.55 14.76
CA SER A 364 -1.21 4.50 14.48
C SER A 364 -0.68 5.19 15.73
N ALA A 365 0.59 5.60 15.69
CA ALA A 365 1.16 6.54 16.65
C ALA A 365 0.97 8.00 16.20
N THR A 366 0.86 8.21 14.91
CA THR A 366 0.69 9.51 14.26
C THR A 366 -0.43 9.38 13.22
N PRO A 367 -1.70 9.25 13.64
CA PRO A 367 -2.81 9.06 12.72
C PRO A 367 -2.88 10.14 11.64
N SER A 368 -3.45 9.82 10.47
CA SER A 368 -3.73 10.85 9.48
C SER A 368 -4.70 11.90 10.05
N ILE A 369 -4.51 13.16 9.66
CA ILE A 369 -5.37 14.26 10.11
C ILE A 369 -6.84 13.93 9.83
N GLU A 370 -7.14 13.29 8.70
CA GLU A 370 -8.49 12.86 8.33
C GLU A 370 -9.07 11.83 9.30
N SER A 371 -8.29 10.81 9.66
CA SER A 371 -8.76 9.74 10.55
C SER A 371 -8.95 10.25 11.98
N TYR A 372 -8.01 11.06 12.47
CA TYR A 372 -8.13 11.63 13.81
C TYR A 372 -9.27 12.65 13.91
N ALA A 373 -9.47 13.50 12.89
CA ALA A 373 -10.61 14.39 12.80
C ALA A 373 -11.95 13.63 12.79
N ALA A 374 -12.02 12.51 12.07
CA ALA A 374 -13.20 11.65 12.05
C ALA A 374 -13.47 11.03 13.44
N ALA A 375 -12.42 10.64 14.17
CA ALA A 375 -12.51 10.11 15.52
C ALA A 375 -12.97 11.20 16.53
N LYS A 376 -12.37 12.39 16.46
CA LYS A 376 -12.80 13.54 17.27
C LYS A 376 -14.26 13.96 17.00
N ALA A 377 -14.72 13.79 15.78
CA ALA A 377 -16.12 14.04 15.38
C ALA A 377 -17.09 12.91 15.73
N GLY A 378 -16.63 11.85 16.42
CA GLY A 378 -17.46 10.68 16.81
C GLY A 378 -17.86 9.76 15.67
N LYS A 379 -17.26 9.91 14.46
CA LYS A 379 -17.49 9.01 13.32
C LYS A 379 -16.73 7.69 13.48
N TYR A 380 -15.61 7.70 14.20
CA TYR A 380 -14.81 6.54 14.58
C TYR A 380 -14.72 6.50 16.10
N THR A 381 -14.71 5.31 16.66
CA THR A 381 -14.44 5.13 18.09
C THR A 381 -12.97 5.34 18.35
N LEU A 382 -12.62 6.32 19.21
CA LEU A 382 -11.23 6.60 19.58
C LEU A 382 -10.84 5.76 20.79
N CYS A 383 -9.78 4.96 20.66
CA CYS A 383 -9.11 4.27 21.75
C CYS A 383 -7.68 4.81 21.85
N SER A 384 -7.30 5.37 23.01
CA SER A 384 -5.98 5.98 23.21
C SER A 384 -5.12 5.14 24.15
N LEU A 385 -3.82 5.01 23.82
CA LEU A 385 -2.76 4.41 24.63
C LEU A 385 -1.68 5.48 24.82
N GLU A 386 -1.72 6.19 25.93
CA GLU A 386 -0.91 7.39 26.15
C GLU A 386 0.50 7.09 26.65
N HIS A 387 0.70 5.89 27.20
CA HIS A 387 1.97 5.49 27.79
C HIS A 387 2.65 4.37 27.00
N ARG A 388 4.00 4.37 27.02
CA ARG A 388 4.80 3.24 26.52
C ARG A 388 4.61 2.01 27.38
N PHE A 389 4.63 0.84 26.78
CA PHE A 389 4.62 -0.41 27.52
C PHE A 389 5.88 -0.53 28.39
N GLY A 390 5.72 -0.92 29.66
CA GLY A 390 6.85 -1.06 30.62
C GLY A 390 7.39 0.26 31.15
N ASN A 391 6.69 1.40 31.05
CA ASN A 391 7.11 2.73 31.53
C ASN A 391 8.47 3.22 31.02
N ALA A 392 8.91 2.77 29.85
CA ALA A 392 10.13 3.25 29.22
C ALA A 392 10.04 4.76 28.96
N ALA A 393 11.06 5.52 29.36
CA ALA A 393 11.14 6.96 29.17
C ALA A 393 11.21 7.32 27.69
N LEU A 394 10.68 8.49 27.33
CA LEU A 394 10.90 9.07 26.02
C LEU A 394 12.38 9.44 25.85
N PRO A 395 12.95 9.34 24.65
CA PRO A 395 14.34 9.73 24.42
C PRO A 395 14.54 11.22 24.64
N GLN A 396 15.75 11.60 25.03
CA GLN A 396 16.14 13.01 25.10
C GLN A 396 16.34 13.55 23.69
N VAL A 397 15.63 14.62 23.35
CA VAL A 397 15.70 15.22 22.01
C VAL A 397 16.43 16.55 22.09
N CYS A 398 17.43 16.72 21.23
CA CYS A 398 18.19 17.96 21.06
C CYS A 398 17.95 18.49 19.64
N THR A 399 17.38 19.69 19.51
CA THR A 399 17.27 20.38 18.23
C THR A 399 18.45 21.31 18.04
N VAL A 400 19.12 21.23 16.89
CA VAL A 400 20.34 22.01 16.58
C VAL A 400 20.05 22.99 15.46
N ASP A 401 20.42 24.25 15.70
CA ASP A 401 20.35 25.32 14.70
C ASP A 401 21.54 25.26 13.73
N MET A 402 21.30 24.77 12.53
CA MET A 402 22.32 24.67 11.50
C MET A 402 22.75 26.03 10.93
N LYS A 403 21.94 27.07 11.07
CA LYS A 403 22.36 28.46 10.73
C LYS A 403 23.39 28.93 11.75
N GLY A 404 23.16 28.73 13.01
CA GLY A 404 24.12 29.05 14.08
C GLY A 404 25.46 28.32 13.88
N GLU A 405 25.43 27.04 13.50
CA GLU A 405 26.62 26.26 13.14
C GLU A 405 27.39 26.92 11.97
N LEU A 406 26.68 27.30 10.88
CA LEU A 406 27.24 27.92 9.71
C LEU A 406 27.87 29.29 10.04
N HIS A 407 27.18 30.13 10.80
CA HIS A 407 27.67 31.42 11.26
C HIS A 407 28.92 31.30 12.14
N ALA A 408 28.98 30.23 12.93
CA ALA A 408 30.19 29.88 13.72
C ALA A 408 31.34 29.26 12.88
N GLY A 409 31.22 29.28 11.56
CA GLY A 409 32.22 28.77 10.63
C GLY A 409 32.20 27.27 10.38
N HIS A 410 31.24 26.53 10.96
CA HIS A 410 31.10 25.09 10.79
C HIS A 410 30.30 24.76 9.52
N ARG A 411 30.99 24.23 8.48
CA ARG A 411 30.41 23.97 7.17
C ARG A 411 30.05 22.50 6.90
N SER A 412 30.32 21.61 7.87
CA SER A 412 29.94 20.21 7.77
C SER A 412 28.42 20.05 7.78
N PRO A 413 27.84 19.11 7.02
CA PRO A 413 26.43 18.78 7.10
C PRO A 413 26.04 18.12 8.44
N LEU A 414 27.02 17.68 9.22
CA LEU A 414 26.83 17.14 10.56
C LEU A 414 27.24 18.20 11.59
N SER A 415 26.31 18.62 12.45
CA SER A 415 26.58 19.60 13.50
C SER A 415 27.60 19.09 14.50
N ARG A 416 28.32 20.01 15.15
CA ARG A 416 29.30 19.66 16.21
C ARG A 416 28.67 18.82 17.32
N THR A 417 27.43 19.11 17.66
CA THR A 417 26.65 18.32 18.65
C THR A 417 26.46 16.88 18.19
N LEU A 418 26.01 16.68 16.94
CA LEU A 418 25.81 15.33 16.40
C LEU A 418 27.13 14.58 16.27
N GLN A 419 28.21 15.23 15.79
CA GLN A 419 29.54 14.62 15.72
C GLN A 419 30.04 14.15 17.08
N LYS A 420 29.88 14.97 18.15
CA LYS A 420 30.25 14.61 19.50
C LYS A 420 29.45 13.42 20.02
N GLN A 421 28.16 13.39 19.75
CA GLN A 421 27.29 12.27 20.18
C GLN A 421 27.62 10.97 19.43
N ILE A 422 27.93 11.05 18.13
CA ILE A 422 28.38 9.88 17.35
C ILE A 422 29.69 9.33 17.95
N GLN A 423 30.67 10.19 18.22
CA GLN A 423 31.92 9.75 18.81
C GLN A 423 31.69 9.07 20.17
N SER A 424 30.90 9.69 21.05
CA SER A 424 30.55 9.11 22.35
C SER A 424 29.88 7.74 22.23
N ASN A 425 29.04 7.57 21.21
CA ASN A 425 28.34 6.31 20.93
C ASN A 425 29.30 5.22 20.44
N LEU A 426 30.24 5.59 19.55
CA LEU A 426 31.29 4.69 19.07
C LEU A 426 32.20 4.24 20.22
N ASP A 427 32.61 5.19 21.08
CA ASP A 427 33.45 4.90 22.25
C ASP A 427 32.75 3.96 23.23
N ALA A 428 31.41 4.03 23.33
CA ALA A 428 30.58 3.15 24.16
C ALA A 428 30.22 1.81 23.47
N GLY A 429 30.68 1.57 22.25
CA GLY A 429 30.33 0.37 21.47
C GLY A 429 28.85 0.28 21.11
N LYS A 430 28.15 1.43 21.04
CA LYS A 430 26.72 1.52 20.72
C LYS A 430 26.51 1.93 19.26
N GLN A 431 25.31 1.63 18.75
CA GLN A 431 24.96 1.86 17.36
C GLN A 431 24.21 3.19 17.17
N THR A 432 24.40 3.78 16.00
CA THR A 432 23.79 5.06 15.61
C THR A 432 22.98 4.90 14.32
N ILE A 433 21.79 5.51 14.28
CA ILE A 433 20.97 5.62 13.06
C ILE A 433 20.94 7.09 12.64
N LEU A 434 21.30 7.35 11.36
CA LEU A 434 21.19 8.67 10.75
C LEU A 434 20.13 8.66 9.66
N LEU A 435 19.08 9.42 9.89
CA LEU A 435 18.00 9.59 8.94
C LEU A 435 18.29 10.75 8.02
N MET A 436 18.23 10.48 6.73
CA MET A 436 18.17 11.48 5.66
C MET A 436 16.76 11.47 5.05
N ASN A 437 16.18 12.63 4.83
CA ASN A 437 14.98 12.66 4.05
C ASN A 437 15.31 12.49 2.56
N ARG A 438 14.62 11.59 1.91
CA ARG A 438 14.54 11.15 0.51
C ARG A 438 15.62 11.64 -0.48
N ARG A 439 15.93 10.79 -1.45
CA ARG A 439 16.63 11.07 -2.70
C ARG A 439 15.97 12.17 -3.53
N GLY A 440 16.81 12.92 -4.17
CA GLY A 440 16.49 13.86 -5.24
C GLY A 440 16.67 15.30 -4.78
N TYR A 441 16.99 16.11 -5.73
CA TYR A 441 17.14 17.56 -5.63
C TYR A 441 15.77 18.20 -5.33
N ASN A 442 15.24 18.02 -4.12
CA ASN A 442 14.18 18.89 -3.63
C ASN A 442 14.86 20.22 -3.26
N THR A 443 15.00 21.06 -4.24
CA THR A 443 15.58 22.38 -4.07
C THR A 443 14.47 23.36 -3.73
N PHE A 444 14.14 23.44 -2.44
CA PHE A 444 13.48 24.64 -1.97
C PHE A 444 14.52 25.75 -1.81
N ILE A 445 14.08 26.98 -1.97
CA ILE A 445 14.95 28.14 -1.80
C ILE A 445 14.72 28.69 -0.39
N ALA A 446 15.83 28.76 0.35
CA ALA A 446 15.86 29.35 1.67
C ALA A 446 16.92 30.41 1.79
N CYS A 447 16.70 31.35 2.66
CA CYS A 447 17.70 32.32 3.09
C CYS A 447 18.63 31.67 4.12
N ASN A 448 19.94 31.64 3.84
CA ASN A 448 20.93 31.08 4.76
C ASN A 448 21.08 31.93 6.04
N ASP A 449 20.69 33.21 6.02
CA ASP A 449 20.87 34.10 7.17
C ASP A 449 19.68 34.02 8.14
N CYS A 450 18.44 34.03 7.66
CA CYS A 450 17.27 33.98 8.53
C CYS A 450 16.47 32.67 8.49
N GLY A 451 16.77 31.77 7.54
CA GLY A 451 16.06 30.51 7.36
C GLY A 451 14.71 30.64 6.64
N HIS A 452 14.31 31.85 6.25
CA HIS A 452 13.04 32.06 5.56
C HIS A 452 12.98 31.25 4.26
N VAL A 453 11.94 30.41 4.11
CA VAL A 453 11.66 29.63 2.89
C VAL A 453 10.61 30.36 2.06
N ILE A 454 10.88 30.51 0.76
CA ILE A 454 9.96 31.20 -0.13
C ILE A 454 8.76 30.32 -0.43
N THR A 455 7.59 30.70 0.06
CA THR A 455 6.32 29.96 -0.09
C THR A 455 5.34 30.65 -1.07
N CYS A 456 4.38 29.89 -1.55
CA CYS A 456 3.29 30.40 -2.37
C CYS A 456 2.27 31.18 -1.52
N PRO A 457 1.91 32.41 -1.90
CA PRO A 457 0.94 33.20 -1.13
C PRO A 457 -0.48 32.61 -1.14
N ASN A 458 -0.80 31.79 -2.15
CA ASN A 458 -2.13 31.21 -2.29
C ASN A 458 -2.28 29.81 -1.68
N CYS A 459 -1.17 29.06 -1.57
CA CYS A 459 -1.20 27.65 -1.19
C CYS A 459 -0.38 27.35 0.05
N SER A 460 0.46 28.27 0.52
CA SER A 460 1.38 28.13 1.67
C SER A 460 2.36 26.96 1.57
N ILE A 461 2.60 26.42 0.37
CA ILE A 461 3.63 25.43 0.08
C ILE A 461 4.87 26.12 -0.48
N SER A 462 6.05 25.50 -0.37
CA SER A 462 7.28 26.04 -0.93
C SER A 462 7.18 26.22 -2.45
N LEU A 463 7.85 27.24 -2.99
CA LEU A 463 7.97 27.42 -4.43
C LEU A 463 9.18 26.67 -4.96
N THR A 464 9.02 26.04 -6.12
CA THR A 464 10.11 25.35 -6.83
C THR A 464 10.76 26.30 -7.83
N TYR A 465 12.07 26.23 -7.87
CA TYR A 465 12.84 26.98 -8.86
C TYR A 465 12.98 26.21 -10.18
N HIS A 466 12.68 26.88 -11.26
CA HIS A 466 12.86 26.41 -12.62
C HIS A 466 14.03 27.12 -13.27
N SER A 467 15.15 26.41 -13.42
CA SER A 467 16.41 26.97 -13.99
C SER A 467 16.24 27.44 -15.43
N TYR A 468 15.39 26.73 -16.22
CA TYR A 468 15.12 27.11 -17.61
C TYR A 468 14.48 28.50 -17.75
N SER A 469 13.56 28.84 -16.87
CA SER A 469 12.83 30.12 -16.91
C SER A 469 13.33 31.16 -15.89
N ASN A 470 14.29 30.79 -15.03
CA ASN A 470 14.76 31.58 -13.89
C ASN A 470 13.62 32.10 -13.00
N ARG A 471 12.60 31.24 -12.75
CA ARG A 471 11.41 31.61 -12.00
C ARG A 471 11.13 30.62 -10.89
N LEU A 472 10.52 31.13 -9.83
CA LEU A 472 9.91 30.34 -8.78
C LEU A 472 8.45 30.06 -9.16
N MET A 473 8.00 28.82 -9.04
CA MET A 473 6.64 28.42 -9.43
C MET A 473 5.98 27.55 -8.34
N CYS A 474 4.71 27.81 -8.11
CA CYS A 474 3.83 26.94 -7.34
C CYS A 474 3.18 25.92 -8.26
N HIS A 475 3.50 24.66 -8.08
CA HIS A 475 2.88 23.61 -8.87
C HIS A 475 1.44 23.27 -8.45
N TYR A 476 0.88 23.88 -7.42
CA TYR A 476 -0.54 23.73 -7.04
C TYR A 476 -1.45 24.69 -7.80
N CYS A 477 -1.12 25.96 -7.82
CA CYS A 477 -1.99 26.98 -8.41
C CYS A 477 -1.40 27.65 -9.66
N GLY A 478 -0.17 27.31 -10.07
CA GLY A 478 0.50 27.95 -11.20
C GLY A 478 1.08 29.34 -10.88
N TYR A 479 0.97 29.84 -9.62
CA TYR A 479 1.59 31.10 -9.25
C TYR A 479 3.09 31.07 -9.55
N SER A 480 3.58 32.13 -10.19
CA SER A 480 4.99 32.23 -10.58
C SER A 480 5.51 33.65 -10.36
N LYS A 481 6.72 33.73 -9.80
CA LYS A 481 7.47 34.99 -9.68
C LYS A 481 8.92 34.80 -10.12
N PRO A 482 9.64 35.86 -10.56
CA PRO A 482 11.08 35.80 -10.76
C PRO A 482 11.81 35.37 -9.49
N LEU A 483 12.97 34.74 -9.62
CA LEU A 483 13.88 34.55 -8.49
C LEU A 483 14.46 35.91 -8.12
N ASP A 484 14.09 36.38 -6.94
CA ASP A 484 14.74 37.53 -6.32
C ASP A 484 15.92 37.03 -5.48
N ASN A 485 17.09 37.62 -5.69
CA ASN A 485 18.29 37.26 -4.93
C ASN A 485 18.28 37.89 -3.52
N THR A 486 17.24 38.61 -3.18
CA THR A 486 17.07 39.29 -1.89
C THR A 486 16.00 38.58 -1.07
N CYS A 487 16.31 38.24 0.17
CA CYS A 487 15.35 37.64 1.08
C CYS A 487 14.24 38.64 1.44
N PRO A 488 12.94 38.30 1.25
CA PRO A 488 11.85 39.20 1.57
C PRO A 488 11.68 39.48 3.08
N GLU A 489 12.24 38.61 3.93
CA GLU A 489 12.11 38.71 5.39
C GLU A 489 13.24 39.57 6.00
N CYS A 490 14.49 39.31 5.67
CA CYS A 490 15.63 39.96 6.31
C CYS A 490 16.48 40.85 5.37
N GLY A 491 16.14 40.95 4.08
CA GLY A 491 16.87 41.75 3.10
C GLY A 491 18.24 41.16 2.68
N SER A 492 18.64 40.01 3.16
CA SER A 492 19.93 39.39 2.83
C SER A 492 19.98 38.87 1.40
N HIS A 493 21.18 38.90 0.79
CA HIS A 493 21.46 38.30 -0.51
C HIS A 493 21.90 36.81 -0.43
N ALA A 494 21.79 36.19 0.76
CA ALA A 494 22.20 34.80 0.99
C ALA A 494 21.09 33.77 0.66
N VAL A 495 20.27 34.06 -0.35
CA VAL A 495 19.19 33.18 -0.82
C VAL A 495 19.80 32.08 -1.71
N ARG A 496 19.72 30.79 -1.28
CA ARG A 496 20.35 29.65 -1.95
C ARG A 496 19.49 28.39 -1.91
N TYR A 497 19.88 27.44 -2.74
CA TYR A 497 19.32 26.09 -2.73
C TYR A 497 19.77 25.31 -1.50
N SER A 498 18.84 24.64 -0.84
CA SER A 498 19.13 23.75 0.29
C SER A 498 18.93 22.28 -0.11
N GLY A 499 19.92 21.44 0.18
CA GLY A 499 19.82 19.98 0.03
C GLY A 499 21.18 19.31 -0.31
N PHE A 500 21.40 18.11 0.26
CA PHE A 500 22.52 17.22 -0.04
C PHE A 500 22.07 15.75 0.06
N GLY A 501 22.76 14.84 -0.67
CA GLY A 501 22.40 13.42 -0.77
C GLY A 501 23.08 12.54 0.28
N THR A 502 22.60 11.29 0.41
CA THR A 502 23.13 10.26 1.33
C THR A 502 24.61 9.96 1.11
N GLN A 503 25.07 9.97 -0.14
CA GLN A 503 26.47 9.76 -0.47
C GLN A 503 27.39 10.78 0.22
N ARG A 504 27.03 12.06 0.19
CA ARG A 504 27.82 13.12 0.83
C ARG A 504 27.92 12.93 2.35
N ILE A 505 26.88 12.41 2.99
CA ILE A 505 26.90 12.12 4.43
C ILE A 505 27.80 10.92 4.72
N GLU A 506 27.74 9.88 3.89
CA GLU A 506 28.64 8.71 4.01
C GLU A 506 30.10 9.13 3.87
N ASP A 507 30.44 9.94 2.85
CA ASP A 507 31.78 10.46 2.64
C ASP A 507 32.28 11.30 3.83
N GLU A 508 31.42 12.16 4.38
CA GLU A 508 31.71 12.99 5.56
C GLU A 508 31.95 12.15 6.81
N LEU A 509 31.10 11.15 7.04
CA LEU A 509 31.24 10.23 8.18
C LEU A 509 32.53 9.42 8.08
N GLN A 510 32.88 8.94 6.88
CA GLN A 510 34.12 8.21 6.66
C GLN A 510 35.35 9.07 6.90
N ALA A 511 35.28 10.36 6.58
CA ALA A 511 36.33 11.32 6.84
C ALA A 511 36.48 11.65 8.33
N LEU A 512 35.36 11.81 9.04
CA LEU A 512 35.35 12.18 10.48
C LEU A 512 35.63 10.98 11.38
N PHE A 513 35.16 9.78 11.01
CA PHE A 513 35.25 8.55 11.79
C PHE A 513 35.83 7.39 10.96
N PRO A 514 37.12 7.43 10.60
CA PRO A 514 37.72 6.44 9.69
C PRO A 514 37.66 4.99 10.17
N ALA A 515 37.55 4.77 11.50
CA ALA A 515 37.46 3.44 12.09
C ALA A 515 36.03 2.91 12.16
N ALA A 516 34.99 3.74 11.92
CA ALA A 516 33.60 3.33 12.02
C ALA A 516 33.16 2.55 10.78
N ARG A 517 32.40 1.48 10.98
CA ARG A 517 31.81 0.68 9.92
C ARG A 517 30.45 1.27 9.58
N ILE A 518 30.34 1.86 8.41
CA ILE A 518 29.14 2.59 7.96
C ILE A 518 28.35 1.73 7.00
N LEU A 519 27.05 1.59 7.24
CA LEU A 519 26.08 0.95 6.35
C LEU A 519 25.19 2.00 5.72
N ARG A 520 25.21 2.13 4.38
CA ARG A 520 24.26 2.97 3.66
C ARG A 520 23.10 2.15 3.12
N MET A 521 21.89 2.58 3.43
CA MET A 521 20.65 1.97 2.93
C MET A 521 19.80 2.99 2.17
N ASP A 522 19.83 2.86 0.87
CA ASP A 522 18.97 3.61 -0.05
C ASP A 522 18.43 2.68 -1.15
N ALA A 523 17.48 3.18 -1.99
CA ALA A 523 16.86 2.34 -3.01
C ALA A 523 17.86 1.84 -4.08
N ASP A 524 19.08 2.44 -4.23
CA ASP A 524 20.09 1.96 -5.19
C ASP A 524 20.88 0.80 -4.62
N THR A 525 21.10 0.78 -3.31
CA THR A 525 21.83 -0.30 -2.63
C THR A 525 20.98 -1.54 -2.38
N THR A 526 19.66 -1.48 -2.60
CA THR A 526 18.70 -2.49 -2.14
C THR A 526 17.85 -3.11 -3.25
N ALA A 527 18.33 -3.15 -4.49
CA ALA A 527 17.59 -3.64 -5.66
C ALA A 527 17.31 -5.17 -5.70
N GLY A 528 17.81 -5.99 -4.76
CA GLY A 528 17.65 -7.45 -4.71
C GLY A 528 16.52 -7.93 -3.80
N LYS A 529 15.92 -9.09 -4.15
CA LYS A 529 14.94 -9.79 -3.30
C LYS A 529 15.61 -10.15 -1.96
N PHE A 530 15.07 -9.68 -0.82
CA PHE A 530 15.62 -9.86 0.53
C PHE A 530 16.96 -9.15 0.83
N SER A 531 17.46 -8.26 -0.04
CA SER A 531 18.70 -7.52 0.24
C SER A 531 18.58 -6.63 1.47
N HIS A 532 17.41 -6.02 1.69
CA HIS A 532 17.14 -5.19 2.88
C HIS A 532 17.29 -5.99 4.17
N GLN A 533 16.71 -7.20 4.22
CA GLN A 533 16.73 -8.02 5.44
C GLN A 533 18.16 -8.40 5.83
N LYS A 534 18.97 -8.84 4.87
CA LYS A 534 20.37 -9.20 5.14
C LYS A 534 21.18 -8.05 5.70
N LEU A 535 20.94 -6.82 5.18
CA LEU A 535 21.64 -5.63 5.67
C LEU A 535 21.18 -5.26 7.08
N PHE A 536 19.89 -5.43 7.38
CA PHE A 536 19.38 -5.22 8.73
C PHE A 536 19.87 -6.27 9.72
N ASP A 537 19.92 -7.54 9.32
CA ASP A 537 20.45 -8.62 10.14
C ASP A 537 21.94 -8.40 10.43
N ALA A 538 22.71 -7.94 9.47
CA ALA A 538 24.12 -7.58 9.63
C ALA A 538 24.31 -6.37 10.58
N PHE A 539 23.42 -5.36 10.50
CA PHE A 539 23.44 -4.24 11.44
C PHE A 539 23.06 -4.72 12.84
N ALA A 540 22.02 -5.53 13.00
CA ALA A 540 21.63 -6.12 14.29
C ALA A 540 22.73 -7.02 14.88
N ALA A 541 23.54 -7.67 14.05
CA ALA A 541 24.68 -8.48 14.45
C ALA A 541 25.95 -7.67 14.79
N HIS A 542 25.84 -6.34 14.86
CA HIS A 542 27.00 -5.42 15.11
C HIS A 542 28.11 -5.52 14.06
N GLU A 543 27.80 -5.89 12.81
CA GLU A 543 28.78 -5.79 11.71
C GLU A 543 29.04 -4.33 11.30
N TYR A 544 28.10 -3.42 11.64
CA TYR A 544 28.15 -2.00 11.37
C TYR A 544 27.82 -1.17 12.62
N ASP A 545 28.45 0.00 12.74
CA ASP A 545 28.33 0.91 13.88
C ASP A 545 27.35 2.06 13.59
N ILE A 546 27.31 2.51 12.33
CA ILE A 546 26.46 3.62 11.87
C ILE A 546 25.63 3.18 10.68
N LEU A 547 24.32 3.35 10.79
CA LEU A 547 23.38 3.12 9.70
C LEU A 547 22.88 4.47 9.15
N VAL A 548 23.19 4.75 7.89
CA VAL A 548 22.73 5.95 7.18
C VAL A 548 21.67 5.55 6.17
N GLY A 549 20.51 6.15 6.24
CA GLY A 549 19.48 5.82 5.26
C GLY A 549 18.34 6.82 5.15
N THR A 550 17.41 6.52 4.23
CA THR A 550 16.21 7.31 4.03
C THR A 550 15.05 6.77 4.87
N GLN A 551 13.82 7.11 4.55
CA GLN A 551 12.59 6.69 5.27
C GLN A 551 12.51 5.18 5.60
N MET A 552 13.27 4.33 4.88
CA MET A 552 13.31 2.89 5.14
C MET A 552 13.92 2.53 6.48
N VAL A 553 14.86 3.36 6.97
CA VAL A 553 15.56 3.16 8.26
C VAL A 553 14.69 3.60 9.44
N ALA A 554 13.72 4.48 9.19
CA ALA A 554 12.80 4.97 10.21
C ALA A 554 11.75 3.92 10.60
N LYS A 555 11.55 2.86 9.80
CA LYS A 555 10.36 2.01 9.87
C LYS A 555 10.67 0.54 10.11
N GLY A 556 9.84 -0.11 10.92
CA GLY A 556 9.68 -1.57 10.97
C GLY A 556 10.73 -2.37 11.74
N LEU A 557 11.80 -1.78 12.28
CA LEU A 557 12.87 -2.52 12.95
C LEU A 557 13.14 -2.00 14.35
N ASP A 558 13.44 -2.93 15.21
CA ASP A 558 13.81 -2.69 16.59
C ASP A 558 15.25 -3.17 16.81
N PHE A 559 16.12 -2.26 17.22
CA PHE A 559 17.50 -2.54 17.51
C PHE A 559 17.78 -2.18 18.97
N ASP A 560 18.16 -3.16 19.76
CA ASP A 560 18.34 -2.99 21.22
C ASP A 560 19.51 -2.04 21.56
N ASP A 561 20.55 -2.00 20.72
CA ASP A 561 21.78 -1.24 20.95
C ASP A 561 21.84 0.12 20.22
N VAL A 562 20.76 0.53 19.58
CA VAL A 562 20.67 1.88 19.01
C VAL A 562 20.29 2.88 20.10
N THR A 563 21.26 3.65 20.56
CA THR A 563 21.08 4.67 21.59
C THR A 563 21.11 6.09 21.06
N LEU A 564 21.61 6.31 19.83
CA LEU A 564 21.63 7.61 19.16
C LEU A 564 20.89 7.55 17.84
N VAL A 565 20.01 8.54 17.62
CA VAL A 565 19.35 8.77 16.33
C VAL A 565 19.59 10.22 15.89
N GLY A 566 20.03 10.41 14.65
CA GLY A 566 20.22 11.73 14.04
C GLY A 566 19.28 11.96 12.86
N VAL A 567 18.51 13.04 12.88
CA VAL A 567 17.77 13.57 11.72
C VAL A 567 18.64 14.65 11.11
N VAL A 568 19.30 14.34 9.97
CA VAL A 568 20.37 15.20 9.43
C VAL A 568 19.84 16.45 8.74
N ASN A 569 18.64 16.40 8.17
CA ASN A 569 17.98 17.57 7.57
C ASN A 569 16.46 17.41 7.70
N ALA A 570 15.88 17.96 8.76
CA ALA A 570 14.45 17.92 9.02
C ALA A 570 13.67 18.78 8.02
N ASP A 571 14.27 19.85 7.51
CA ASP A 571 13.63 20.84 6.64
C ASP A 571 13.20 20.28 5.30
N ASN A 572 13.93 19.30 4.75
CA ASN A 572 13.56 18.68 3.48
C ASN A 572 12.19 17.97 3.50
N ALA A 573 11.76 17.44 4.64
CA ALA A 573 10.43 16.85 4.79
C ALA A 573 9.37 17.95 4.90
N LEU A 574 9.70 19.01 5.63
CA LEU A 574 8.79 20.09 5.97
C LEU A 574 8.43 20.96 4.76
N TYR A 575 9.40 21.22 3.90
CA TYR A 575 9.27 22.11 2.75
C TYR A 575 9.10 21.38 1.42
N ASP A 576 8.56 20.15 1.42
CA ASP A 576 8.12 19.50 0.19
C ASP A 576 6.88 20.23 -0.38
N GLU A 577 6.74 20.22 -1.71
CA GLU A 577 5.63 20.89 -2.41
C GLU A 577 4.30 20.13 -2.28
N ASN A 578 3.89 19.81 -1.07
CA ASN A 578 2.70 19.04 -0.83
C ASN A 578 1.99 19.51 0.44
N TYR A 579 0.65 19.54 0.40
CA TYR A 579 -0.13 19.89 1.59
C TYR A 579 0.05 18.89 2.75
N LEU A 580 0.57 17.70 2.47
CA LEU A 580 0.90 16.67 3.46
C LEU A 580 2.32 16.81 4.05
N SER A 581 3.09 17.84 3.66
CA SER A 581 4.50 17.95 4.05
C SER A 581 4.70 18.04 5.56
N HIS A 582 3.88 18.82 6.25
CA HIS A 582 3.92 18.96 7.71
C HIS A 582 3.62 17.63 8.41
N GLU A 583 2.57 16.93 7.97
CA GLU A 583 2.18 15.63 8.51
C GLU A 583 3.29 14.60 8.29
N ARG A 584 3.85 14.54 7.08
CA ARG A 584 4.97 13.65 6.76
C ARG A 584 6.23 13.95 7.57
N ALA A 585 6.54 15.22 7.77
CA ALA A 585 7.69 15.62 8.59
C ALA A 585 7.49 15.21 10.04
N PHE A 586 6.31 15.50 10.60
CA PHE A 586 5.94 15.10 11.95
C PHE A 586 6.03 13.58 12.14
N ASP A 587 5.40 12.80 11.25
CA ASP A 587 5.40 11.33 11.27
C ASP A 587 6.82 10.78 11.24
N LEU A 588 7.64 11.27 10.30
CA LEU A 588 8.99 10.79 10.10
C LEU A 588 9.87 11.05 11.32
N ILE A 589 9.85 12.28 11.83
CA ILE A 589 10.63 12.67 13.01
C ILE A 589 10.19 11.86 14.23
N THR A 590 8.88 11.78 14.49
CA THR A 590 8.33 11.03 15.63
C THR A 590 8.67 9.55 15.57
N GLN A 591 8.58 8.92 14.40
CA GLN A 591 8.92 7.50 14.23
C GLN A 591 10.39 7.25 14.49
N VAL A 592 11.28 8.11 14.01
CA VAL A 592 12.73 7.96 14.15
C VAL A 592 13.17 8.26 15.58
N VAL A 593 12.69 9.35 16.17
CA VAL A 593 12.93 9.66 17.59
C VAL A 593 12.48 8.50 18.48
N GLY A 594 11.35 7.89 18.15
CA GLY A 594 10.82 6.73 18.87
C GLY A 594 11.68 5.45 18.80
N ARG A 595 12.75 5.41 17.96
CA ARG A 595 13.65 4.25 17.84
C ARG A 595 14.78 4.25 18.84
N SER A 596 15.17 5.40 19.39
CA SER A 596 16.23 5.47 20.41
C SER A 596 15.71 5.11 21.80
N GLY A 597 16.53 4.40 22.59
CA GLY A 597 16.27 4.12 24.00
C GLY A 597 15.09 3.21 24.26
N ARG A 598 15.25 1.93 23.91
CA ARG A 598 14.33 0.87 24.32
C ARG A 598 15.00 0.00 25.38
N ARG A 599 14.23 -0.58 26.31
CA ARG A 599 14.67 -1.25 27.51
C ARG A 599 15.30 -0.26 28.52
N ASP A 600 16.53 -0.47 29.00
CA ASP A 600 17.09 0.21 30.17
C ASP A 600 17.94 1.45 29.84
N ALA A 601 18.17 1.80 28.60
CA ALA A 601 18.99 2.94 28.18
C ALA A 601 18.16 4.14 27.76
N THR A 602 18.42 5.31 28.31
CA THR A 602 17.90 6.59 27.83
C THR A 602 18.49 6.91 26.45
N GLY A 603 17.67 6.78 25.40
CA GLY A 603 18.10 7.14 24.05
C GLY A 603 18.23 8.64 23.85
N THR A 604 19.09 9.02 22.91
CA THR A 604 19.26 10.42 22.46
C THR A 604 18.84 10.56 21.02
N ALA A 605 18.14 11.65 20.69
CA ALA A 605 17.84 12.04 19.33
C ALA A 605 18.34 13.46 19.05
N VAL A 606 19.04 13.64 17.91
CA VAL A 606 19.53 14.95 17.47
C VAL A 606 18.80 15.32 16.18
N ILE A 607 18.07 16.43 16.20
CA ILE A 607 17.34 16.95 15.02
C ILE A 607 18.08 18.19 14.52
N GLN A 608 18.62 18.14 13.30
CA GLN A 608 19.27 19.26 12.64
C GLN A 608 18.29 19.98 11.73
N THR A 609 18.16 21.28 11.91
CA THR A 609 17.24 22.13 11.13
C THR A 609 17.78 23.56 10.97
N ILE A 610 17.35 24.23 9.91
CA ILE A 610 17.61 25.66 9.69
C ILE A 610 16.62 26.54 10.46
N ASP A 611 15.50 25.99 10.95
CA ASP A 611 14.49 26.71 11.70
C ASP A 611 14.11 25.96 12.97
N PRO A 612 14.89 26.07 14.05
CA PRO A 612 14.63 25.36 15.30
C PRO A 612 13.37 25.81 16.03
N CYS A 613 12.81 26.96 15.66
CA CYS A 613 11.55 27.46 16.22
C CYS A 613 10.31 26.98 15.47
N ASN A 614 10.48 26.17 14.42
CA ASN A 614 9.37 25.66 13.63
C ASN A 614 8.44 24.79 14.50
N PRO A 615 7.13 25.11 14.59
CA PRO A 615 6.22 24.43 15.49
C PRO A 615 6.06 22.92 15.16
N VAL A 616 6.18 22.52 13.90
CA VAL A 616 6.08 21.11 13.51
C VAL A 616 7.27 20.31 14.05
N ILE A 617 8.48 20.87 13.97
CA ILE A 617 9.70 20.24 14.48
C ILE A 617 9.65 20.17 16.01
N ASP A 618 9.27 21.25 16.69
CA ASP A 618 9.17 21.28 18.15
C ASP A 618 8.15 20.26 18.67
N LEU A 619 6.96 20.22 18.07
CA LEU A 619 5.93 19.25 18.46
C LEU A 619 6.33 17.80 18.15
N ALA A 620 7.00 17.54 17.03
CA ALA A 620 7.53 16.22 16.70
C ALA A 620 8.64 15.78 17.66
N ALA A 621 9.51 16.71 18.06
CA ALA A 621 10.54 16.47 19.07
C ALA A 621 9.96 16.06 20.43
N ARG A 622 8.83 16.66 20.82
CA ARG A 622 8.08 16.32 22.04
C ARG A 622 7.16 15.11 21.86
N GLN A 623 6.99 14.61 20.63
CA GLN A 623 6.02 13.57 20.26
C GLN A 623 4.57 13.95 20.64
N ASP A 624 4.25 15.24 20.61
CA ASP A 624 2.92 15.78 20.95
C ASP A 624 2.01 15.83 19.72
N TYR A 625 1.47 14.65 19.37
CA TYR A 625 0.54 14.54 18.25
C TYR A 625 -0.76 15.34 18.47
N PRO A 626 -1.41 15.35 19.64
CA PRO A 626 -2.61 16.15 19.85
C PRO A 626 -2.43 17.65 19.55
N ALA A 627 -1.36 18.27 20.01
CA ALA A 627 -1.06 19.67 19.73
C ALA A 627 -0.72 19.90 18.25
N PHE A 628 0.01 18.99 17.62
CA PHE A 628 0.26 19.02 16.18
C PHE A 628 -1.04 18.95 15.39
N PHE A 629 -1.93 18.04 15.74
CA PHE A 629 -3.24 17.91 15.09
C PHE A 629 -4.01 19.23 15.14
N GLU A 630 -4.14 19.88 16.28
CA GLU A 630 -4.91 21.14 16.41
C GLU A 630 -4.32 22.23 15.51
N THR A 631 -2.98 22.34 15.47
CA THR A 631 -2.27 23.32 14.63
C THR A 631 -2.49 23.06 13.13
N GLU A 632 -2.27 21.84 12.70
CA GLU A 632 -2.38 21.43 11.29
C GLU A 632 -3.85 21.45 10.83
N TYR A 633 -4.79 21.03 11.68
CA TYR A 633 -6.22 21.04 11.41
C TYR A 633 -6.75 22.44 11.18
N ALA A 634 -6.29 23.41 12.01
CA ALA A 634 -6.63 24.84 11.84
C ALA A 634 -6.10 25.39 10.52
N LEU A 635 -4.84 25.07 10.16
CA LEU A 635 -4.23 25.49 8.90
C LEU A 635 -4.98 24.90 7.69
N ARG A 636 -5.30 23.61 7.71
CA ARG A 636 -6.05 22.95 6.62
C ARG A 636 -7.46 23.51 6.47
N ARG A 637 -8.09 23.95 7.55
CA ARG A 637 -9.39 24.61 7.51
C ARG A 637 -9.33 25.94 6.76
N ILE A 638 -8.32 26.77 7.05
CA ILE A 638 -8.12 28.07 6.39
C ILE A 638 -7.84 27.86 4.89
N LEU A 639 -6.97 26.92 4.55
CA LEU A 639 -6.53 26.67 3.18
C LEU A 639 -7.47 25.74 2.40
N THR A 640 -8.53 25.26 3.02
CA THR A 640 -9.49 24.31 2.42
C THR A 640 -8.77 23.09 1.87
N TYR A 641 -8.06 22.34 2.75
CA TYR A 641 -7.47 21.05 2.46
C TYR A 641 -8.24 19.92 3.15
N PRO A 642 -8.04 18.63 2.77
CA PRO A 642 -8.61 17.50 3.51
C PRO A 642 -8.27 17.57 5.00
N PRO A 643 -9.25 17.37 5.91
CA PRO A 643 -10.58 16.77 5.73
C PRO A 643 -11.71 17.75 5.37
N PHE A 644 -11.45 19.02 5.12
CA PHE A 644 -12.49 20.03 4.83
C PHE A 644 -12.97 20.00 3.37
N CYS A 645 -12.20 19.40 2.49
CA CYS A 645 -12.57 19.10 1.12
C CYS A 645 -11.98 17.76 0.70
N ASP A 646 -12.28 17.32 -0.51
CA ASP A 646 -11.53 16.31 -1.26
C ASP A 646 -10.83 17.01 -2.44
N ILE A 647 -9.75 16.42 -2.94
CA ILE A 647 -8.99 16.93 -4.07
C ILE A 647 -9.05 15.94 -5.22
N TYR A 648 -9.52 16.38 -6.39
CA TYR A 648 -9.34 15.63 -7.63
C TYR A 648 -8.15 16.17 -8.40
N GLY A 649 -7.11 15.37 -8.57
CA GLY A 649 -6.03 15.63 -9.51
C GLY A 649 -6.43 15.14 -10.90
N VAL A 650 -6.40 16.01 -11.91
CA VAL A 650 -6.58 15.64 -13.31
C VAL A 650 -5.25 15.77 -14.02
N PHE A 651 -4.79 14.69 -14.63
CA PHE A 651 -3.47 14.61 -15.25
C PHE A 651 -3.61 14.40 -16.76
N PHE A 652 -2.83 15.15 -17.52
CA PHE A 652 -2.79 15.16 -18.97
C PHE A 652 -1.38 14.79 -19.43
N VAL A 653 -1.24 13.69 -20.16
CA VAL A 653 0.07 13.14 -20.58
C VAL A 653 0.08 12.96 -22.09
N SER A 654 1.09 13.51 -22.77
CA SER A 654 1.28 13.42 -24.23
C SER A 654 2.76 13.49 -24.60
N GLU A 655 3.13 12.92 -25.74
CA GLU A 655 4.44 13.13 -26.36
C GLU A 655 4.59 14.55 -26.94
N ASP A 656 3.48 15.25 -27.18
CA ASP A 656 3.41 16.63 -27.64
C ASP A 656 3.01 17.56 -26.48
N GLU A 657 3.85 18.51 -26.15
CA GLU A 657 3.63 19.47 -25.06
C GLU A 657 2.40 20.34 -25.31
N ASN A 658 2.24 20.85 -26.56
CA ASN A 658 1.12 21.70 -26.92
C ASN A 658 -0.20 20.93 -26.82
N ALA A 659 -0.22 19.66 -27.21
CA ALA A 659 -1.39 18.82 -27.07
C ALA A 659 -1.76 18.58 -25.59
N ALA A 660 -0.78 18.35 -24.72
CA ALA A 660 -1.03 18.20 -23.27
C ALA A 660 -1.59 19.49 -22.66
N ALA A 661 -1.00 20.65 -22.99
CA ALA A 661 -1.47 21.96 -22.53
C ALA A 661 -2.86 22.28 -23.03
N LEU A 662 -3.14 22.02 -24.33
CA LEU A 662 -4.43 22.22 -24.94
C LEU A 662 -5.52 21.35 -24.30
N ALA A 663 -5.20 20.08 -24.01
CA ALA A 663 -6.11 19.17 -23.33
C ALA A 663 -6.46 19.65 -21.91
N ALA A 664 -5.47 20.13 -21.18
CA ALA A 664 -5.67 20.68 -19.84
C ALA A 664 -6.56 21.92 -19.86
N LYS A 665 -6.34 22.82 -20.83
CA LYS A 665 -7.18 24.00 -21.04
C LYS A 665 -8.60 23.61 -21.47
N ALA A 666 -8.75 22.72 -22.44
CA ALA A 666 -10.05 22.26 -22.93
C ALA A 666 -10.88 21.60 -21.82
N PHE A 667 -10.23 20.80 -20.96
CA PHE A 667 -10.89 20.23 -19.78
C PHE A 667 -11.38 21.30 -18.83
N PHE A 668 -10.55 22.32 -18.53
CA PHE A 668 -10.92 23.43 -17.68
C PHE A 668 -12.10 24.22 -18.26
N ASP A 669 -12.02 24.60 -19.53
CA ASP A 669 -13.06 25.37 -20.20
C ASP A 669 -14.39 24.58 -20.24
N THR A 670 -14.32 23.27 -20.51
CA THR A 670 -15.50 22.37 -20.46
C THR A 670 -16.06 22.27 -19.04
N LEU A 671 -15.20 22.18 -18.01
CA LEU A 671 -15.64 22.14 -16.62
C LEU A 671 -16.39 23.42 -16.22
N VAL A 672 -15.88 24.57 -16.62
CA VAL A 672 -16.54 25.88 -16.39
C VAL A 672 -17.87 25.93 -17.11
N LEU A 673 -17.92 25.44 -18.36
CA LEU A 673 -19.15 25.43 -19.18
C LEU A 673 -20.22 24.53 -18.56
N GLU A 674 -19.87 23.29 -18.15
CA GLU A 674 -20.82 22.31 -17.59
C GLU A 674 -21.29 22.71 -16.18
N ASN A 675 -20.51 23.54 -15.45
CA ASN A 675 -20.85 24.04 -14.12
C ASN A 675 -21.32 25.50 -14.14
N LYS A 676 -21.91 25.98 -15.25
CA LYS A 676 -22.29 27.38 -15.49
C LYS A 676 -23.10 28.02 -14.36
N GLU A 677 -24.04 27.27 -13.78
CA GLU A 677 -24.90 27.77 -12.70
C GLU A 677 -24.24 27.62 -11.32
N GLN A 678 -22.93 27.32 -11.26
CA GLN A 678 -22.18 27.02 -10.03
C GLN A 678 -22.91 26.04 -9.08
N GLN A 679 -23.65 25.10 -9.66
CA GLN A 679 -24.38 24.06 -8.91
C GLN A 679 -23.46 23.26 -7.99
N GLN A 680 -22.18 23.15 -8.37
CA GLN A 680 -21.15 22.55 -7.52
C GLN A 680 -20.13 23.60 -7.11
N LYS A 681 -19.87 23.70 -5.80
CA LYS A 681 -18.82 24.57 -5.26
C LYS A 681 -17.45 23.92 -5.51
N LEU A 682 -16.70 24.45 -6.48
CA LEU A 682 -15.39 23.98 -6.88
C LEU A 682 -14.35 25.09 -6.72
N ILE A 683 -13.17 24.74 -6.18
CA ILE A 683 -11.97 25.58 -6.25
C ILE A 683 -11.02 24.89 -7.22
N VAL A 684 -10.76 25.51 -8.36
CA VAL A 684 -9.93 24.93 -9.42
C VAL A 684 -8.58 25.62 -9.44
N LEU A 685 -7.50 24.84 -9.36
CA LEU A 685 -6.12 25.31 -9.36
C LEU A 685 -5.42 24.76 -10.62
N GLY A 686 -4.80 25.63 -11.37
CA GLY A 686 -4.23 25.35 -12.70
C GLY A 686 -5.21 25.71 -13.83
N PRO A 687 -5.03 25.19 -15.07
CA PRO A 687 -4.02 24.18 -15.47
C PRO A 687 -2.57 24.67 -15.39
N SER A 688 -1.66 23.79 -15.04
CA SER A 688 -0.23 24.07 -14.95
C SER A 688 0.61 22.84 -15.34
N PRO A 689 1.87 23.04 -15.78
CA PRO A 689 2.79 21.93 -15.92
C PRO A 689 2.92 21.14 -14.61
N ALA A 690 3.13 19.83 -14.70
CA ALA A 690 3.45 19.00 -13.55
C ALA A 690 4.85 19.38 -13.00
N ARG A 691 5.14 19.01 -11.75
CA ARG A 691 6.44 19.25 -11.08
C ARG A 691 7.63 18.77 -11.94
N ILE A 692 7.50 17.55 -12.46
CA ILE A 692 8.38 17.04 -13.50
C ILE A 692 7.59 17.09 -14.79
N SER A 693 7.75 18.18 -15.54
CA SER A 693 6.98 18.46 -16.75
C SER A 693 7.26 17.49 -17.89
N LYS A 694 8.45 16.80 -17.89
CA LYS A 694 8.82 15.85 -18.94
C LYS A 694 9.49 14.62 -18.34
N ILE A 695 8.95 13.43 -18.61
CA ILE A 695 9.51 12.12 -18.24
C ILE A 695 9.45 11.20 -19.46
N SER A 696 10.55 10.54 -19.82
CA SER A 696 10.58 9.56 -20.93
C SER A 696 9.95 10.09 -22.23
N ASN A 697 10.29 11.31 -22.62
CA ASN A 697 9.75 12.04 -23.76
C ASN A 697 8.23 12.31 -23.72
N THR A 698 7.57 12.17 -22.57
CA THR A 698 6.18 12.57 -22.42
C THR A 698 6.07 13.82 -21.55
N TYR A 699 5.26 14.78 -22.02
CA TYR A 699 4.95 16.02 -21.29
C TYR A 699 3.73 15.83 -20.41
N ARG A 700 3.71 16.51 -19.28
CA ARG A 700 2.72 16.32 -18.23
C ARG A 700 2.18 17.67 -17.77
N TYR A 701 0.85 17.80 -17.88
CA TYR A 701 0.08 18.93 -17.33
C TYR A 701 -0.91 18.42 -16.31
N ARG A 702 -1.37 19.30 -15.45
CA ARG A 702 -2.30 18.93 -14.38
C ARG A 702 -3.26 20.06 -14.01
N LEU A 703 -4.32 19.66 -13.33
CA LEU A 703 -5.33 20.51 -12.76
C LEU A 703 -5.77 19.91 -11.44
N ALA A 704 -5.90 20.72 -10.38
CA ALA A 704 -6.40 20.28 -9.10
C ALA A 704 -7.77 20.93 -8.80
N ILE A 705 -8.74 20.12 -8.38
CA ILE A 705 -10.10 20.54 -8.10
C ILE A 705 -10.41 20.20 -6.65
N LYS A 706 -10.50 21.23 -5.78
CA LYS A 706 -10.95 21.07 -4.39
C LYS A 706 -12.47 21.15 -4.35
N CYS A 707 -13.12 20.17 -3.76
CA CYS A 707 -14.58 20.11 -3.66
C CYS A 707 -15.02 19.14 -2.57
N LYS A 708 -16.32 19.09 -2.31
CA LYS A 708 -16.92 18.00 -1.54
C LYS A 708 -17.20 16.83 -2.47
N ASN A 709 -16.59 15.65 -2.20
CA ASN A 709 -16.82 14.47 -3.00
C ASN A 709 -18.28 13.99 -2.89
N SER A 710 -19.07 14.30 -3.90
CA SER A 710 -20.47 13.92 -4.02
C SER A 710 -20.71 13.14 -5.32
N LYS A 711 -21.85 12.44 -5.42
CA LYS A 711 -22.26 11.77 -6.66
C LYS A 711 -22.40 12.79 -7.80
N SER A 712 -22.91 14.00 -7.50
CA SER A 712 -23.08 15.06 -8.49
C SER A 712 -21.75 15.55 -9.05
N VAL A 713 -20.73 15.77 -8.17
CA VAL A 713 -19.38 16.17 -8.62
C VAL A 713 -18.75 15.06 -9.46
N ARG A 714 -18.86 13.80 -9.05
CA ARG A 714 -18.32 12.69 -9.86
C ARG A 714 -18.98 12.59 -11.24
N ASN A 715 -20.30 12.79 -11.30
CA ASN A 715 -21.03 12.80 -12.56
C ASN A 715 -20.60 13.98 -13.46
N LEU A 716 -20.44 15.17 -12.89
CA LEU A 716 -19.92 16.35 -13.61
C LEU A 716 -18.52 16.06 -14.18
N LEU A 717 -17.59 15.58 -13.36
CA LEU A 717 -16.23 15.26 -13.81
C LEU A 717 -16.24 14.16 -14.91
N MET A 718 -17.16 13.21 -14.81
CA MET A 718 -17.35 12.17 -15.83
C MET A 718 -17.86 12.76 -17.16
N GLN A 719 -18.80 13.69 -17.12
CA GLN A 719 -19.32 14.38 -18.30
C GLN A 719 -18.22 15.19 -18.97
N VAL A 720 -17.49 15.98 -18.19
CA VAL A 720 -16.33 16.77 -18.67
C VAL A 720 -15.27 15.89 -19.31
N LEU A 721 -14.89 14.79 -18.64
CA LEU A 721 -13.91 13.84 -19.18
C LEU A 721 -14.38 13.25 -20.53
N LYS A 722 -15.64 12.78 -20.59
CA LYS A 722 -16.21 12.23 -21.82
C LYS A 722 -16.28 13.24 -22.96
N ALA A 723 -16.62 14.49 -22.66
CA ALA A 723 -16.67 15.58 -23.65
C ALA A 723 -15.26 15.89 -24.18
N THR A 724 -14.28 16.03 -23.27
CA THR A 724 -12.90 16.36 -23.64
C THR A 724 -12.25 15.26 -24.50
N VAL A 725 -12.40 13.99 -24.12
CA VAL A 725 -11.80 12.86 -24.85
C VAL A 725 -12.40 12.66 -26.24
N LYS A 726 -13.63 13.13 -26.51
CA LYS A 726 -14.26 13.09 -27.83
C LYS A 726 -13.67 14.08 -28.82
N MET A 727 -12.94 15.10 -28.39
CA MET A 727 -12.31 16.09 -29.25
C MET A 727 -11.21 15.42 -30.10
N LYS A 728 -11.28 15.60 -31.43
CA LYS A 728 -10.38 14.90 -32.36
C LYS A 728 -8.92 15.23 -32.17
N GLU A 729 -8.64 16.47 -31.79
CA GLU A 729 -7.30 17.01 -31.53
C GLU A 729 -6.62 16.39 -30.30
N LEU A 730 -7.43 15.87 -29.37
CA LEU A 730 -6.96 15.35 -28.07
C LEU A 730 -6.85 13.83 -28.00
N ARG A 731 -7.08 13.11 -29.08
CA ARG A 731 -7.11 11.63 -29.13
C ARG A 731 -5.80 10.97 -28.67
N LYS A 732 -4.66 11.66 -28.77
CA LYS A 732 -3.34 11.16 -28.37
C LYS A 732 -2.97 11.56 -26.94
N VAL A 733 -3.81 12.33 -26.25
CA VAL A 733 -3.56 12.75 -24.88
C VAL A 733 -4.22 11.77 -23.92
N GLN A 734 -3.44 11.20 -23.02
CA GLN A 734 -3.95 10.39 -21.93
C GLN A 734 -4.44 11.30 -20.81
N ILE A 735 -5.73 11.21 -20.47
CA ILE A 735 -6.35 11.96 -19.38
C ILE A 735 -6.71 10.97 -18.26
N SER A 736 -6.30 11.28 -17.02
CA SER A 736 -6.65 10.48 -15.86
C SER A 736 -7.04 11.36 -14.67
N ILE A 737 -7.97 10.86 -13.85
CA ILE A 737 -8.46 11.53 -12.65
C ILE A 737 -8.07 10.70 -11.42
N ASP A 738 -7.58 11.34 -10.39
CA ASP A 738 -7.23 10.74 -9.11
C ASP A 738 -7.88 11.49 -7.96
N LEU A 739 -8.52 10.74 -7.06
CA LEU A 739 -9.15 11.27 -5.85
C LEU A 739 -8.12 11.26 -4.71
N ASN A 740 -7.88 12.41 -4.10
CA ASN A 740 -6.91 12.62 -3.03
C ASN A 740 -5.53 12.03 -3.39
N PRO A 741 -4.89 12.53 -4.47
CA PRO A 741 -3.59 12.02 -4.90
C PRO A 741 -2.52 12.30 -3.85
N ILE A 742 -1.55 11.38 -3.72
CA ILE A 742 -0.38 11.56 -2.84
C ILE A 742 0.48 12.73 -3.29
N ASP A 743 0.57 12.92 -4.60
CA ASP A 743 1.29 14.01 -5.24
C ASP A 743 0.46 14.54 -6.40
N LEU A 744 0.45 15.81 -6.56
CA LEU A 744 -0.20 16.45 -7.71
C LEU A 744 0.72 16.50 -8.96
N GLY A 745 1.80 15.76 -8.99
CA GLY A 745 2.61 15.51 -10.19
C GLY A 745 3.98 16.11 -10.16
#